data_63674a6f80a77a6352f28482c13c9476
#
_entry.id   63674a6f80a77a6352f28482c13c9476
#
_cell.length_a   1.000
_cell.length_b   1.000
_cell.length_c   1.000
_cell.angle_alpha   90.00
_cell.angle_beta   90.00
_cell.angle_gamma   90.00
#
_symmetry.space_group_name_H-M   'P 1'
#
loop_
_entity.id
_entity.type
_entity.pdbx_description
1 polymer ?
#
loop_
_entity_poly.entity_id
_entity_poly.type
_entity_poly.pdbx_seq_one_letter_code
_entity_poly.pdbx_strand_id
1 'polypeptide(L)'
;MNRIMSLFAATLLGLLVGGAELLAQSGFEVKGVVNDAMGPVIGATVLETGTTNGASTGLDGDFILKVSSADAMVEVSCIGYATQTFKASELPSVITLAEDAMFLDDVVVIGYGSQKKKEVTGSVASVKAEDFNAGVKTSPVGLLQGKVAGLNIIRTTSDPTSTGFNVQIRGFSTLDKGAGTSPLYIVDGVPVSNIDNISPDEIASMDVLKDGSAAAIYGTRGTNGVIIITTKRGDNFSDAAQTRVEYSGYASLSMRNGDLGMATPEEFVNLETLSGGKVKPTIISDENGNYVLTDWMDELTRDVAVTHSHNVAIVGSSSKFNYRAAVAYKNAEGIAKNNNREEVIAKIAASQKALQGWLELQYDLSYMHYRNDYFCGDFKQAAILNPTTPIYDASQENGYYMPQGTGISNPVENMNQRESYQDGNYFRGSVKATVNIKPVEGLKVSGFAAFEEGDNHNFWYNKTINTDKDGSGKAGRGSDFNFSKLFELTADYSRTFGKHHFAAVAGFSYQNFLYDNSSIFNKGFPTEDMKYYQIGNGDAEKTYLTASSSRNSNTLAAGFGRVNYNYAEKYLVSASIRREGSSRFGVNNKWGWFPAVSFGWRITGEEFMEGKDWANELKLRAGFGVTGNNLGSDLRSVAMLSNGGTFWYNGSYVYTYGVSQNVNPDLRWEKKLEYNLGLDYAFLDNRIYGSLDLYYRQTRDLLWDYEVPTPPYQYPTLLANAGQMDSYGIELAISGVAVKRGDWTWTTTPTISFNRNVITKLSDPSKGFNYKQTTSGGVGENGIMNTNTQILIEGQSVGAFYGYKFLAIKDGNWYFKTPAGGVVDTSTAAEAYRQVIGNAQPLFTYGWNNTIRWKNVDASLFFRGVYGNDVLNLTRWAYGPRESAADNVFMKDITKKKTVYSNKALFTDYYLEDGSYIKLDNVTVGYTFNFKENSLVDNLRIYLTGQNLLTITKYSGQDPEVNTTSVWDAGIDYCDFYPTVANVQFGLNISFK
;
A
#
# COMPACT_ATOMS: atom_id res chain seq x y z
N MET A 1 6.21 7.25 29.15
CA MET A 1 5.13 6.45 29.73
C MET A 1 4.28 7.23 30.75
N ASN A 2 4.81 7.83 31.81
CA ASN A 2 3.98 8.53 32.81
C ASN A 2 3.23 9.78 32.34
N ARG A 3 3.70 10.53 31.32
CA ARG A 3 2.99 11.69 30.77
C ARG A 3 1.86 11.30 29.81
N ILE A 4 1.99 10.17 29.11
CA ILE A 4 0.97 9.67 28.19
C ILE A 4 -0.19 9.04 28.97
N MET A 5 0.09 8.29 30.05
CA MET A 5 -0.96 7.77 30.94
C MET A 5 -1.74 8.88 31.65
N SER A 6 -1.12 10.00 31.99
CA SER A 6 -1.83 11.13 32.61
C SER A 6 -2.75 11.87 31.63
N LEU A 7 -2.38 11.95 30.32
CA LEU A 7 -3.29 12.48 29.28
C LEU A 7 -4.48 11.55 29.05
N PHE A 8 -4.23 10.23 29.03
CA PHE A 8 -5.30 9.22 28.90
C PHE A 8 -6.30 9.28 30.07
N ALA A 9 -5.81 9.41 31.30
CA ALA A 9 -6.66 9.55 32.48
C ALA A 9 -7.45 10.87 32.51
N ALA A 10 -6.84 11.98 32.06
CA ALA A 10 -7.50 13.27 31.99
C ALA A 10 -8.61 13.31 30.92
N THR A 11 -8.39 12.63 29.79
CA THR A 11 -9.39 12.52 28.72
C THR A 11 -10.55 11.62 29.13
N LEU A 12 -10.29 10.55 29.87
CA LEU A 12 -11.33 9.65 30.42
C LEU A 12 -12.19 10.33 31.51
N LEU A 13 -11.58 11.19 32.32
CA LEU A 13 -12.29 11.94 33.36
C LEU A 13 -13.20 13.05 32.78
N GLY A 14 -12.79 13.66 31.65
CA GLY A 14 -13.61 14.65 30.92
C GLY A 14 -14.87 14.07 30.27
N LEU A 15 -14.85 12.78 29.95
CA LEU A 15 -15.94 12.05 29.29
C LEU A 15 -17.06 11.62 30.26
N LEU A 16 -16.82 11.61 31.57
CA LEU A 16 -17.75 11.12 32.59
C LEU A 16 -18.71 12.19 33.21
N VAL A 17 -18.58 13.47 32.84
CA VAL A 17 -19.31 14.59 33.46
C VAL A 17 -20.42 15.17 32.57
N GLY A 18 -21.09 14.38 31.76
CA GLY A 18 -22.16 14.88 30.87
C GLY A 18 -23.47 14.07 30.96
N GLY A 19 -24.00 13.87 32.15
CA GLY A 19 -25.24 13.11 32.34
C GLY A 19 -26.47 14.01 32.62
N ALA A 20 -27.51 13.79 31.81
CA ALA A 20 -28.94 13.94 32.00
C ALA A 20 -29.56 15.32 32.12
N GLU A 21 -30.45 15.63 31.16
CA GLU A 21 -31.77 16.18 31.42
C GLU A 21 -32.74 15.78 30.29
N LEU A 22 -33.80 15.07 30.65
CA LEU A 22 -34.92 14.69 29.77
C LEU A 22 -36.02 15.76 29.85
N LEU A 23 -36.38 16.33 28.68
CA LEU A 23 -37.65 17.08 28.55
C LEU A 23 -38.45 16.45 27.39
N ALA A 24 -39.64 15.97 27.73
CA ALA A 24 -40.61 15.41 26.81
C ALA A 24 -41.29 16.49 25.96
N GLN A 25 -41.25 16.34 24.64
CA GLN A 25 -42.00 17.15 23.68
C GLN A 25 -43.22 16.36 23.17
N SER A 26 -44.39 17.01 23.13
CA SER A 26 -45.61 16.49 22.53
C SER A 26 -45.55 16.61 20.99
N GLY A 27 -45.41 15.51 20.27
CA GLY A 27 -45.38 15.46 18.80
C GLY A 27 -46.49 14.55 18.26
N PHE A 28 -46.74 14.63 16.93
CA PHE A 28 -47.61 13.71 16.18
C PHE A 28 -46.88 12.36 16.02
N GLU A 29 -47.56 11.27 16.41
CA GLU A 29 -46.93 9.92 16.31
C GLU A 29 -47.28 9.26 15.00
N VAL A 30 -46.29 8.84 14.23
CA VAL A 30 -46.40 8.00 13.03
C VAL A 30 -45.82 6.62 13.32
N LYS A 31 -46.47 5.59 12.81
CA LYS A 31 -46.02 4.20 12.92
C LYS A 31 -46.33 3.45 11.63
N GLY A 32 -45.52 2.48 11.32
CA GLY A 32 -45.67 1.66 10.12
C GLY A 32 -44.71 0.48 10.09
N VAL A 33 -44.79 -0.28 9.04
CA VAL A 33 -43.88 -1.37 8.75
C VAL A 33 -43.21 -1.12 7.40
N VAL A 34 -41.89 -1.24 7.32
CA VAL A 34 -41.13 -1.13 6.08
C VAL A 34 -40.78 -2.51 5.59
N ASN A 35 -41.26 -2.83 4.41
CA ASN A 35 -41.01 -4.12 3.74
C ASN A 35 -40.28 -3.91 2.42
N ASP A 36 -39.71 -4.94 1.89
CA ASP A 36 -39.33 -5.08 0.48
C ASP A 36 -40.15 -6.20 -0.21
N ALA A 37 -39.73 -6.63 -1.38
CA ALA A 37 -40.37 -7.74 -2.10
C ALA A 37 -40.21 -9.11 -1.41
N MET A 38 -39.31 -9.22 -0.41
CA MET A 38 -38.97 -10.47 0.29
C MET A 38 -39.43 -10.50 1.74
N GLY A 39 -39.80 -9.35 2.33
CA GLY A 39 -40.26 -9.29 3.72
C GLY A 39 -39.88 -7.98 4.44
N PRO A 40 -39.82 -7.98 5.79
CA PRO A 40 -39.47 -6.82 6.56
C PRO A 40 -38.05 -6.29 6.31
N VAL A 41 -37.90 -4.98 6.11
CA VAL A 41 -36.60 -4.33 5.98
C VAL A 41 -36.14 -3.88 7.36
N ILE A 42 -35.14 -4.57 7.89
CA ILE A 42 -34.54 -4.29 9.20
C ILE A 42 -33.54 -3.15 9.10
N GLY A 43 -33.59 -2.21 10.06
CA GLY A 43 -32.61 -1.11 10.11
C GLY A 43 -32.83 0.01 9.08
N ALA A 44 -33.98 0.04 8.41
CA ALA A 44 -34.37 1.18 7.59
C ALA A 44 -34.50 2.45 8.47
N THR A 45 -33.95 3.55 8.01
CA THR A 45 -34.00 4.85 8.68
C THR A 45 -35.29 5.56 8.30
N VAL A 46 -36.08 5.96 9.29
CA VAL A 46 -37.27 6.77 9.13
C VAL A 46 -36.98 8.12 9.76
N LEU A 47 -36.86 9.18 8.97
CA LEU A 47 -36.36 10.49 9.39
C LEU A 47 -37.36 11.59 9.08
N GLU A 48 -37.63 12.49 10.01
CA GLU A 48 -38.32 13.73 9.73
C GLU A 48 -37.45 14.67 8.92
N THR A 49 -37.81 14.93 7.67
CA THR A 49 -37.02 15.68 6.70
C THR A 49 -36.63 17.07 7.22
N GLY A 50 -35.32 17.37 7.10
CA GLY A 50 -34.77 18.64 7.58
C GLY A 50 -34.50 18.71 9.09
N THR A 51 -34.66 17.60 9.81
CA THR A 51 -34.35 17.46 11.24
C THR A 51 -33.39 16.28 11.48
N THR A 52 -32.99 16.08 12.70
CA THR A 52 -32.27 14.87 13.16
C THR A 52 -33.20 13.90 13.90
N ASN A 53 -34.52 14.13 13.84
CA ASN A 53 -35.51 13.30 14.51
C ASN A 53 -35.84 12.09 13.62
N GLY A 54 -35.44 10.90 14.03
CA GLY A 54 -35.63 9.67 13.27
C GLY A 54 -35.72 8.43 14.12
N ALA A 55 -36.25 7.36 13.54
CA ALA A 55 -36.30 6.02 14.09
C ALA A 55 -35.66 5.03 13.08
N SER A 56 -35.22 3.87 13.57
CA SER A 56 -34.80 2.75 12.73
C SER A 56 -35.82 1.63 12.86
N THR A 57 -36.08 0.91 11.75
CA THR A 57 -37.04 -0.21 11.77
C THR A 57 -36.51 -1.40 12.54
N GLY A 58 -37.37 -2.06 13.27
CA GLY A 58 -37.11 -3.30 14.02
C GLY A 58 -37.01 -4.55 13.13
N LEU A 59 -36.99 -5.72 13.76
CA LEU A 59 -36.86 -7.03 13.07
C LEU A 59 -38.03 -7.37 12.17
N ASP A 60 -39.22 -6.90 12.50
CA ASP A 60 -40.45 -7.05 11.71
C ASP A 60 -40.66 -5.86 10.76
N GLY A 61 -39.64 -5.02 10.58
CA GLY A 61 -39.72 -3.82 9.77
C GLY A 61 -40.50 -2.69 10.39
N ASP A 62 -40.99 -2.85 11.61
CA ASP A 62 -41.81 -1.89 12.32
C ASP A 62 -41.02 -0.69 12.83
N PHE A 63 -41.68 0.48 12.87
CA PHE A 63 -41.12 1.69 13.47
C PHE A 63 -42.21 2.54 14.12
N ILE A 64 -41.80 3.34 15.10
CA ILE A 64 -42.59 4.42 15.71
C ILE A 64 -41.72 5.67 15.76
N LEU A 65 -42.21 6.77 15.20
CA LEU A 65 -41.52 8.06 15.19
C LEU A 65 -42.50 9.16 15.64
N LYS A 66 -42.10 10.03 16.57
CA LYS A 66 -42.84 11.22 16.91
C LYS A 66 -42.27 12.40 16.11
N VAL A 67 -43.09 12.97 15.26
CA VAL A 67 -42.71 14.10 14.38
C VAL A 67 -43.32 15.41 14.90
N SER A 68 -42.78 16.53 14.46
CA SER A 68 -43.13 17.86 14.93
C SER A 68 -44.60 18.25 14.62
N SER A 69 -45.18 17.75 13.53
CA SER A 69 -46.55 18.03 13.11
C SER A 69 -47.10 16.95 12.15
N ALA A 70 -48.41 16.94 11.93
CA ALA A 70 -49.08 16.09 10.96
C ALA A 70 -48.67 16.43 9.51
N ASP A 71 -48.19 17.64 9.25
CA ASP A 71 -47.70 18.10 7.93
C ASP A 71 -46.19 17.89 7.71
N ALA A 72 -45.47 17.36 8.72
CA ALA A 72 -44.04 17.08 8.61
C ALA A 72 -43.78 16.04 7.51
N MET A 73 -42.69 16.21 6.72
CA MET A 73 -42.27 15.23 5.74
C MET A 73 -41.40 14.16 6.41
N VAL A 74 -41.71 12.91 6.16
CA VAL A 74 -41.00 11.73 6.70
C VAL A 74 -40.35 11.01 5.55
N GLU A 75 -39.02 10.91 5.61
CA GLU A 75 -38.19 10.19 4.69
C GLU A 75 -37.92 8.80 5.22
N VAL A 76 -38.16 7.77 4.42
CA VAL A 76 -37.85 6.38 4.72
C VAL A 76 -36.75 5.91 3.78
N SER A 77 -35.60 5.56 4.31
CA SER A 77 -34.42 5.17 3.56
C SER A 77 -33.75 3.94 4.19
N CYS A 78 -33.18 3.08 3.36
CA CYS A 78 -32.36 1.98 3.77
C CYS A 78 -31.25 1.74 2.73
N ILE A 79 -30.07 1.33 3.18
CA ILE A 79 -28.97 1.00 2.26
C ILE A 79 -29.41 -0.09 1.31
N GLY A 80 -29.31 0.18 0.00
CA GLY A 80 -29.74 -0.73 -1.04
C GLY A 80 -31.20 -0.59 -1.47
N TYR A 81 -31.92 0.43 -0.97
CA TYR A 81 -33.31 0.69 -1.32
C TYR A 81 -33.54 2.14 -1.74
N ALA A 82 -34.52 2.34 -2.65
CA ALA A 82 -34.95 3.67 -3.07
C ALA A 82 -35.62 4.42 -1.90
N THR A 83 -35.09 5.60 -1.59
CA THR A 83 -35.64 6.46 -0.55
C THR A 83 -37.04 6.92 -0.95
N GLN A 84 -38.00 6.83 -0.03
CA GLN A 84 -39.36 7.33 -0.21
C GLN A 84 -39.67 8.42 0.81
N THR A 85 -40.44 9.42 0.41
CA THR A 85 -40.80 10.55 1.30
C THR A 85 -42.31 10.70 1.32
N PHE A 86 -42.86 10.81 2.50
CA PHE A 86 -44.30 10.90 2.75
C PHE A 86 -44.61 12.08 3.68
N LYS A 87 -45.82 12.61 3.59
CA LYS A 87 -46.40 13.50 4.63
C LYS A 87 -46.76 12.66 5.83
N ALA A 88 -46.47 13.09 7.04
CA ALA A 88 -46.73 12.32 8.28
C ALA A 88 -48.19 11.89 8.41
N SER A 89 -49.16 12.76 8.00
CA SER A 89 -50.59 12.47 7.97
C SER A 89 -51.02 11.48 6.87
N GLU A 90 -50.18 11.25 5.87
CA GLU A 90 -50.43 10.40 4.68
C GLU A 90 -49.54 9.16 4.64
N LEU A 91 -48.77 8.91 5.70
CA LEU A 91 -47.84 7.81 5.79
C LEU A 91 -48.58 6.45 5.71
N PRO A 92 -48.26 5.58 4.72
CA PRO A 92 -48.86 4.27 4.63
C PRO A 92 -48.50 3.40 5.85
N SER A 93 -49.42 2.55 6.31
CA SER A 93 -49.13 1.60 7.39
C SER A 93 -48.13 0.53 7.01
N VAL A 94 -47.96 0.26 5.71
CA VAL A 94 -46.95 -0.61 5.11
C VAL A 94 -46.27 0.18 3.97
N ILE A 95 -45.00 0.39 4.14
CA ILE A 95 -44.14 1.07 3.15
C ILE A 95 -43.31 0.00 2.46
N THR A 96 -43.48 -0.15 1.16
CA THR A 96 -42.70 -1.13 0.39
C THR A 96 -41.56 -0.38 -0.29
N LEU A 97 -40.33 -0.60 0.18
CA LEU A 97 -39.13 -0.09 -0.45
C LEU A 97 -38.79 -0.93 -1.65
N ALA A 98 -38.63 -0.30 -2.81
CA ALA A 98 -38.02 -0.95 -3.97
C ALA A 98 -36.51 -1.01 -3.75
N GLU A 99 -35.90 -2.18 -3.95
CA GLU A 99 -34.43 -2.27 -3.92
C GLU A 99 -33.86 -1.28 -4.93
N ASP A 100 -33.04 -0.39 -4.41
CA ASP A 100 -32.26 0.53 -5.22
C ASP A 100 -30.83 0.02 -5.26
N ALA A 101 -30.46 -0.58 -6.36
CA ALA A 101 -29.06 -0.91 -6.66
C ALA A 101 -28.24 0.36 -6.96
N MET A 102 -28.48 1.45 -6.23
CA MET A 102 -27.88 2.75 -6.50
C MET A 102 -26.45 2.85 -5.95
N PHE A 103 -25.52 2.24 -6.68
CA PHE A 103 -24.09 2.55 -6.65
C PHE A 103 -23.74 4.07 -6.73
N LEU A 104 -24.70 4.92 -7.10
CA LEU A 104 -24.51 6.34 -7.39
C LEU A 104 -24.94 7.30 -6.27
N ASP A 105 -25.79 6.89 -5.34
CA ASP A 105 -26.09 7.66 -4.14
C ASP A 105 -25.10 7.40 -2.97
N ASP A 106 -24.13 6.49 -3.20
CA ASP A 106 -23.03 6.29 -2.27
C ASP A 106 -22.25 7.58 -2.03
N VAL A 107 -21.97 7.86 -0.78
CA VAL A 107 -21.17 9.01 -0.37
C VAL A 107 -19.70 8.62 -0.43
N VAL A 108 -18.91 9.36 -1.20
CA VAL A 108 -17.46 9.20 -1.29
C VAL A 108 -16.75 10.38 -0.63
N VAL A 109 -15.63 10.12 -0.01
CA VAL A 109 -14.79 11.17 0.58
C VAL A 109 -13.88 11.75 -0.49
N ILE A 110 -13.91 13.07 -0.68
CA ILE A 110 -13.22 13.78 -1.77
C ILE A 110 -12.26 14.87 -1.27
N GLY A 111 -11.63 14.68 -0.16
CA GLY A 111 -10.77 15.71 0.46
C GLY A 111 -11.55 16.94 0.96
N TYR A 112 -11.39 17.24 2.22
CA TYR A 112 -12.12 18.34 2.91
C TYR A 112 -13.63 18.30 2.65
N GLY A 113 -14.25 17.10 2.74
CA GLY A 113 -15.69 16.90 2.59
C GLY A 113 -16.04 15.57 1.92
N SER A 114 -17.34 15.32 1.83
CA SER A 114 -17.90 14.15 1.15
C SER A 114 -18.94 14.60 0.13
N GLN A 115 -19.10 13.83 -0.94
CA GLN A 115 -20.12 14.07 -1.99
C GLN A 115 -20.79 12.76 -2.37
N LYS A 116 -22.03 12.84 -2.84
CA LYS A 116 -22.68 11.70 -3.52
C LYS A 116 -21.88 11.34 -4.77
N LYS A 117 -21.65 10.06 -5.04
CA LYS A 117 -20.88 9.60 -6.21
C LYS A 117 -21.42 10.15 -7.53
N LYS A 118 -22.75 10.31 -7.65
CA LYS A 118 -23.38 10.93 -8.81
C LYS A 118 -22.96 12.39 -9.07
N GLU A 119 -22.53 13.13 -8.04
CA GLU A 119 -22.09 14.53 -8.14
C GLU A 119 -20.57 14.69 -8.31
N VAL A 120 -19.80 13.62 -8.11
CA VAL A 120 -18.34 13.67 -8.28
C VAL A 120 -17.97 13.81 -9.74
N THR A 121 -17.09 14.77 -10.04
CA THR A 121 -16.61 15.07 -11.40
C THR A 121 -15.20 14.52 -11.67
N GLY A 122 -14.46 14.15 -10.64
CA GLY A 122 -13.13 13.50 -10.75
C GLY A 122 -13.20 11.97 -10.81
N SER A 123 -12.07 11.33 -11.15
CA SER A 123 -11.94 9.86 -11.14
C SER A 123 -11.68 9.37 -9.71
N VAL A 124 -12.72 8.87 -9.05
CA VAL A 124 -12.68 8.33 -7.67
C VAL A 124 -13.26 6.92 -7.66
N ALA A 125 -12.53 6.00 -7.04
CA ALA A 125 -13.01 4.64 -6.78
C ALA A 125 -13.13 4.42 -5.27
N SER A 126 -14.27 3.92 -4.82
CA SER A 126 -14.54 3.60 -3.42
C SER A 126 -14.67 2.10 -3.24
N VAL A 127 -14.03 1.53 -2.22
CA VAL A 127 -14.15 0.14 -1.81
C VAL A 127 -14.58 0.13 -0.35
N LYS A 128 -15.71 -0.50 -0.07
CA LYS A 128 -16.27 -0.63 1.28
C LYS A 128 -15.77 -1.88 1.97
N ALA A 129 -15.93 -1.95 3.29
CA ALA A 129 -15.48 -3.09 4.11
C ALA A 129 -16.01 -4.45 3.62
N GLU A 130 -17.23 -4.48 3.09
CA GLU A 130 -17.89 -5.68 2.55
C GLU A 130 -17.25 -6.20 1.25
N ASP A 131 -16.56 -5.32 0.51
CA ASP A 131 -15.87 -5.61 -0.75
C ASP A 131 -14.38 -5.87 -0.57
N PHE A 132 -13.83 -5.75 0.64
CA PHE A 132 -12.41 -5.95 0.89
C PHE A 132 -11.96 -7.38 0.62
N ASN A 133 -10.70 -7.54 0.22
CA ASN A 133 -10.09 -8.86 0.10
C ASN A 133 -10.03 -9.52 1.49
N ALA A 134 -10.61 -10.69 1.63
CA ALA A 134 -10.48 -11.51 2.83
C ALA A 134 -9.08 -12.15 2.92
N GLY A 135 -8.74 -12.79 4.05
CA GLY A 135 -7.47 -13.47 4.28
C GLY A 135 -6.52 -12.73 5.20
N VAL A 136 -5.36 -13.32 5.45
CA VAL A 136 -4.30 -12.73 6.28
C VAL A 136 -3.77 -11.46 5.61
N LYS A 137 -3.81 -10.35 6.32
CA LYS A 137 -3.29 -9.05 5.86
C LYS A 137 -2.15 -8.60 6.77
N THR A 138 -1.00 -8.41 6.17
CA THR A 138 0.16 -7.77 6.82
C THR A 138 0.07 -6.25 6.79
N SER A 139 -0.64 -5.70 5.78
CA SER A 139 -0.93 -4.29 5.63
C SER A 139 -2.36 -4.06 5.12
N PRO A 140 -3.06 -2.99 5.55
CA PRO A 140 -4.38 -2.61 5.03
C PRO A 140 -4.43 -2.39 3.52
N VAL A 141 -3.32 -2.02 2.89
CA VAL A 141 -3.23 -1.86 1.43
C VAL A 141 -3.65 -3.14 0.69
N GLY A 142 -3.34 -4.31 1.23
CA GLY A 142 -3.72 -5.60 0.65
C GLY A 142 -5.24 -5.79 0.48
N LEU A 143 -6.07 -5.03 1.20
CA LEU A 143 -7.54 -5.03 1.06
C LEU A 143 -7.99 -4.55 -0.32
N LEU A 144 -7.19 -3.68 -0.97
CA LEU A 144 -7.49 -3.07 -2.27
C LEU A 144 -6.85 -3.79 -3.45
N GLN A 145 -5.94 -4.75 -3.21
CA GLN A 145 -5.14 -5.37 -4.29
C GLN A 145 -6.04 -5.96 -5.38
N GLY A 146 -5.90 -5.44 -6.63
CA GLY A 146 -6.68 -5.86 -7.80
C GLY A 146 -8.16 -5.43 -7.84
N LYS A 147 -8.66 -4.69 -6.83
CA LYS A 147 -10.07 -4.23 -6.77
C LYS A 147 -10.32 -2.93 -7.54
N VAL A 148 -9.30 -2.09 -7.70
CA VAL A 148 -9.42 -0.75 -8.28
C VAL A 148 -8.64 -0.68 -9.57
N ALA A 149 -9.31 -0.36 -10.68
CA ALA A 149 -8.66 -0.11 -11.96
C ALA A 149 -7.72 1.10 -11.87
N GLY A 150 -6.49 0.98 -12.39
CA GLY A 150 -5.45 2.01 -12.31
C GLY A 150 -4.62 2.00 -11.02
N LEU A 151 -4.98 1.16 -10.03
CA LEU A 151 -4.21 0.94 -8.81
C LEU A 151 -3.42 -0.37 -8.93
N ASN A 152 -2.11 -0.28 -8.94
CA ASN A 152 -1.20 -1.42 -8.95
C ASN A 152 -0.64 -1.63 -7.54
N ILE A 153 -0.88 -2.79 -6.95
CA ILE A 153 -0.39 -3.21 -5.64
C ILE A 153 0.34 -4.53 -5.83
N ILE A 154 1.63 -4.54 -5.55
CA ILE A 154 2.51 -5.70 -5.69
C ILE A 154 2.92 -6.15 -4.30
N ARG A 155 2.73 -7.43 -4.01
CA ARG A 155 3.24 -8.05 -2.80
C ARG A 155 4.69 -8.48 -3.04
N THR A 156 5.64 -7.89 -2.31
CA THR A 156 7.08 -8.13 -2.51
C THR A 156 7.63 -9.24 -1.63
N THR A 157 6.97 -9.58 -0.52
CA THR A 157 7.41 -10.66 0.38
C THR A 157 6.25 -11.26 1.16
N SER A 158 6.42 -12.47 1.65
CA SER A 158 5.51 -13.14 2.59
C SER A 158 5.98 -13.03 4.05
N ASP A 159 7.07 -12.36 4.32
CA ASP A 159 7.59 -12.10 5.67
C ASP A 159 6.58 -11.27 6.48
N PRO A 160 6.07 -11.75 7.63
CA PRO A 160 5.12 -11.02 8.46
C PRO A 160 5.72 -9.78 9.14
N THR A 161 7.05 -9.72 9.27
CA THR A 161 7.76 -8.58 9.87
C THR A 161 7.96 -7.42 8.90
N SER A 162 7.71 -7.65 7.60
CA SER A 162 7.77 -6.66 6.53
C SER A 162 6.36 -6.20 6.11
N THR A 163 6.22 -4.94 5.74
CA THR A 163 4.97 -4.40 5.15
C THR A 163 4.63 -5.08 3.82
N GLY A 164 5.65 -5.43 3.04
CA GLY A 164 5.58 -6.32 1.88
C GLY A 164 4.73 -5.84 0.71
N PHE A 165 4.36 -4.55 0.62
CA PHE A 165 3.55 -4.03 -0.47
C PHE A 165 4.13 -2.76 -1.10
N ASN A 166 4.23 -2.75 -2.42
CA ASN A 166 4.47 -1.55 -3.21
C ASN A 166 3.17 -1.11 -3.89
N VAL A 167 2.87 0.19 -3.84
CA VAL A 167 1.61 0.76 -4.31
C VAL A 167 1.88 1.86 -5.31
N GLN A 168 1.18 1.82 -6.44
CA GLN A 168 1.32 2.80 -7.50
C GLN A 168 -0.03 3.08 -8.17
N ILE A 169 -0.35 4.36 -8.41
CA ILE A 169 -1.56 4.78 -9.15
C ILE A 169 -1.15 5.37 -10.49
N ARG A 170 -1.66 4.80 -11.60
CA ARG A 170 -1.44 5.27 -12.97
C ARG A 170 0.03 5.36 -13.39
N GLY A 171 0.88 4.45 -12.87
CA GLY A 171 2.29 4.33 -13.26
C GLY A 171 3.22 5.39 -12.67
N PHE A 172 4.39 5.55 -13.28
CA PHE A 172 5.45 6.43 -12.78
C PHE A 172 5.11 7.90 -12.97
N SER A 173 5.54 8.73 -12.02
CA SER A 173 5.35 10.18 -12.05
C SER A 173 6.63 10.97 -11.81
N THR A 174 7.73 10.34 -11.42
CA THR A 174 9.04 10.96 -11.14
C THR A 174 10.17 10.01 -11.46
N LEU A 175 11.37 10.54 -11.66
CA LEU A 175 12.63 9.80 -11.73
C LEU A 175 13.48 9.99 -10.46
N ASP A 176 13.06 10.85 -9.51
CA ASP A 176 13.76 11.05 -8.24
C ASP A 176 13.68 9.80 -7.37
N LYS A 177 14.84 9.23 -7.02
CA LYS A 177 14.97 8.05 -6.17
C LYS A 177 14.37 8.23 -4.79
N GLY A 178 14.45 9.45 -4.26
CA GLY A 178 13.98 9.78 -2.91
C GLY A 178 12.48 10.07 -2.81
N ALA A 179 11.86 10.58 -3.89
CA ALA A 179 10.47 11.01 -3.88
C ALA A 179 9.46 9.85 -3.86
N GLY A 180 9.86 8.68 -4.36
CA GLY A 180 8.99 7.51 -4.46
C GLY A 180 7.80 7.68 -5.41
N THR A 181 7.07 6.61 -5.63
CA THR A 181 5.87 6.56 -6.48
C THR A 181 4.59 6.24 -5.70
N SER A 182 4.69 6.09 -4.39
CA SER A 182 3.57 5.73 -3.52
C SER A 182 2.53 6.85 -3.41
N PRO A 183 1.24 6.52 -3.34
CA PRO A 183 0.18 7.51 -3.10
C PRO A 183 0.26 8.11 -1.70
N LEU A 184 -0.39 9.25 -1.52
CA LEU A 184 -0.62 9.82 -0.20
C LEU A 184 -1.71 9.03 0.53
N TYR A 185 -1.46 8.64 1.76
CA TYR A 185 -2.48 8.06 2.64
C TYR A 185 -3.07 9.12 3.57
N ILE A 186 -4.40 9.16 3.66
CA ILE A 186 -5.15 10.02 4.57
C ILE A 186 -6.02 9.14 5.45
N VAL A 187 -5.80 9.16 6.76
CA VAL A 187 -6.57 8.35 7.71
C VAL A 187 -7.39 9.27 8.60
N ASP A 188 -8.71 9.22 8.46
CA ASP A 188 -9.65 10.09 9.19
C ASP A 188 -9.29 11.59 9.10
N GLY A 189 -8.78 12.03 7.93
CA GLY A 189 -8.32 13.39 7.67
C GLY A 189 -6.85 13.67 7.98
N VAL A 190 -6.13 12.75 8.61
CA VAL A 190 -4.70 12.89 8.94
C VAL A 190 -3.84 12.32 7.82
N PRO A 191 -2.99 13.12 7.16
CA PRO A 191 -2.00 12.59 6.23
C PRO A 191 -0.92 11.81 6.98
N VAL A 192 -0.74 10.54 6.65
CA VAL A 192 0.20 9.63 7.30
C VAL A 192 1.21 9.07 6.31
N SER A 193 2.37 8.68 6.81
CA SER A 193 3.43 8.03 6.01
C SER A 193 3.25 6.50 5.93
N ASN A 194 2.61 5.92 6.93
CA ASN A 194 2.38 4.48 7.06
C ASN A 194 0.96 4.20 7.56
N ILE A 195 0.34 3.14 7.04
CA ILE A 195 -1.00 2.68 7.42
C ILE A 195 -1.00 1.31 8.11
N ASP A 196 0.16 0.70 8.29
CA ASP A 196 0.27 -0.63 8.92
C ASP A 196 -0.05 -0.61 10.42
N ASN A 197 -0.17 0.60 10.97
CA ASN A 197 -0.63 0.86 12.34
C ASN A 197 -2.17 0.91 12.48
N ILE A 198 -2.91 0.45 11.47
CA ILE A 198 -4.37 0.41 11.47
C ILE A 198 -4.82 -1.05 11.38
N SER A 199 -5.66 -1.49 12.31
CA SER A 199 -6.29 -2.80 12.18
C SER A 199 -7.20 -2.82 10.94
N PRO A 200 -7.03 -3.79 9.99
CA PRO A 200 -7.91 -3.94 8.84
C PRO A 200 -9.40 -4.07 9.22
N ASP A 201 -9.72 -4.66 10.37
CA ASP A 201 -11.08 -4.84 10.89
C ASP A 201 -11.72 -3.52 11.31
N GLU A 202 -10.93 -2.48 11.55
CA GLU A 202 -11.39 -1.15 11.93
C GLU A 202 -11.55 -0.19 10.74
N ILE A 203 -11.39 -0.65 9.50
CA ILE A 203 -11.59 0.16 8.30
C ILE A 203 -13.03 0.01 7.80
N ALA A 204 -13.70 1.14 7.54
CA ALA A 204 -15.05 1.20 6.98
C ALA A 204 -15.02 1.30 5.45
N SER A 205 -14.17 2.17 4.90
CA SER A 205 -13.99 2.34 3.45
C SER A 205 -12.61 2.85 3.10
N MET A 206 -12.22 2.63 1.84
CA MET A 206 -11.03 3.20 1.24
C MET A 206 -11.41 3.84 -0.09
N ASP A 207 -11.21 5.15 -0.20
CA ASP A 207 -11.51 5.95 -1.39
C ASP A 207 -10.21 6.29 -2.12
N VAL A 208 -10.10 5.94 -3.39
CA VAL A 208 -8.90 6.14 -4.21
C VAL A 208 -9.13 7.27 -5.21
N LEU A 209 -8.47 8.40 -4.99
CA LEU A 209 -8.47 9.56 -5.88
C LEU A 209 -7.35 9.40 -6.89
N LYS A 210 -7.70 9.13 -8.14
CA LYS A 210 -6.74 8.70 -9.16
C LYS A 210 -6.24 9.84 -10.04
N ASP A 211 -7.04 10.87 -10.25
CA ASP A 211 -6.73 11.96 -11.16
C ASP A 211 -6.32 13.27 -10.47
N GLY A 212 -5.64 14.13 -11.22
CA GLY A 212 -5.18 15.41 -10.74
C GLY A 212 -6.32 16.37 -10.36
N SER A 213 -7.53 16.23 -10.91
CA SER A 213 -8.67 17.10 -10.56
C SER A 213 -9.23 16.80 -9.17
N ALA A 214 -9.21 15.51 -8.76
CA ALA A 214 -9.61 15.08 -7.42
C ALA A 214 -8.49 15.28 -6.39
N ALA A 215 -7.22 15.04 -6.76
CA ALA A 215 -6.08 15.03 -5.86
C ALA A 215 -5.42 16.41 -5.63
N ALA A 216 -5.62 17.40 -6.52
CA ALA A 216 -4.94 18.70 -6.48
C ALA A 216 -5.19 19.49 -5.19
N ILE A 217 -6.31 19.29 -4.50
CA ILE A 217 -6.60 19.93 -3.22
C ILE A 217 -5.62 19.52 -2.10
N TYR A 218 -4.98 18.35 -2.23
CA TYR A 218 -3.90 17.88 -1.36
C TYR A 218 -2.52 18.36 -1.80
N GLY A 219 -2.46 19.14 -2.91
CA GLY A 219 -1.24 19.78 -3.42
C GLY A 219 -0.20 18.76 -3.86
N THR A 220 1.02 19.01 -3.40
CA THR A 220 2.20 18.25 -3.81
C THR A 220 2.19 16.80 -3.32
N ARG A 221 1.56 16.54 -2.19
CA ARG A 221 1.43 15.18 -1.66
C ARG A 221 0.48 14.30 -2.48
N GLY A 222 -0.51 14.92 -3.17
CA GLY A 222 -1.46 14.21 -4.03
C GLY A 222 -0.95 13.85 -5.42
N THR A 223 0.33 14.10 -5.73
CA THR A 223 0.87 13.91 -7.09
C THR A 223 0.79 12.47 -7.59
N ASN A 224 0.96 11.50 -6.71
CA ASN A 224 0.88 10.06 -7.02
C ASN A 224 -0.52 9.46 -6.78
N GLY A 225 -1.54 10.34 -6.64
CA GLY A 225 -2.88 9.97 -6.20
C GLY A 225 -3.00 9.96 -4.67
N VAL A 226 -4.22 9.75 -4.20
CA VAL A 226 -4.54 9.76 -2.76
C VAL A 226 -5.40 8.56 -2.42
N ILE A 227 -5.08 7.87 -1.33
CA ILE A 227 -5.93 6.83 -0.73
C ILE A 227 -6.44 7.37 0.60
N ILE A 228 -7.75 7.61 0.66
CA ILE A 228 -8.42 8.10 1.87
C ILE A 228 -9.01 6.90 2.59
N ILE A 229 -8.62 6.70 3.82
CA ILE A 229 -9.05 5.61 4.69
C ILE A 229 -10.00 6.19 5.73
N THR A 230 -11.24 5.74 5.69
CA THR A 230 -12.23 6.06 6.72
C THR A 230 -12.33 4.88 7.66
N THR A 231 -12.08 5.11 8.93
CA THR A 231 -12.20 4.05 9.93
C THR A 231 -13.60 3.98 10.52
N LYS A 232 -13.95 2.81 11.07
CA LYS A 232 -15.23 2.61 11.77
C LYS A 232 -15.35 3.56 12.97
N ARG A 233 -16.54 4.11 13.17
CA ARG A 233 -16.90 5.03 14.25
C ARG A 233 -18.11 4.51 15.01
N GLY A 234 -18.57 5.23 16.02
CA GLY A 234 -19.87 5.01 16.65
C GLY A 234 -21.01 5.15 15.65
N ASP A 235 -22.15 4.55 15.96
CA ASP A 235 -23.35 4.66 15.14
C ASP A 235 -23.80 6.12 15.03
N ASN A 236 -24.72 6.40 14.10
CA ASN A 236 -25.31 7.72 13.99
C ASN A 236 -25.95 8.13 15.31
N PHE A 237 -25.97 9.44 15.59
CA PHE A 237 -26.64 9.96 16.78
C PHE A 237 -28.10 9.49 16.82
N SER A 238 -28.53 8.89 17.93
CA SER A 238 -29.84 8.30 18.12
C SER A 238 -30.41 8.78 19.45
N ASP A 239 -31.72 9.08 19.53
CA ASP A 239 -32.37 9.43 20.76
C ASP A 239 -32.49 8.26 21.75
N ALA A 240 -32.51 7.01 21.24
CA ALA A 240 -32.36 5.82 22.05
C ALA A 240 -30.87 5.53 22.28
N ALA A 241 -30.43 5.61 23.53
CA ALA A 241 -29.07 5.23 23.90
C ALA A 241 -28.88 3.72 23.66
N GLN A 242 -27.93 3.37 22.83
CA GLN A 242 -27.62 1.98 22.47
C GLN A 242 -26.14 1.73 22.70
N THR A 243 -25.82 0.52 23.14
CA THR A 243 -24.44 0.06 23.28
C THR A 243 -24.40 -1.40 22.86
N ARG A 244 -23.45 -1.77 21.98
CA ARG A 244 -23.21 -3.16 21.56
C ARG A 244 -21.73 -3.49 21.61
N VAL A 245 -21.43 -4.77 21.69
CA VAL A 245 -20.07 -5.31 21.62
C VAL A 245 -19.92 -6.10 20.33
N GLU A 246 -18.85 -5.87 19.61
CA GLU A 246 -18.49 -6.59 18.40
C GLU A 246 -17.18 -7.33 18.63
N TYR A 247 -17.12 -8.57 18.18
CA TYR A 247 -15.92 -9.38 18.14
C TYR A 247 -15.67 -9.85 16.72
N SER A 248 -14.44 -9.70 16.21
CA SER A 248 -13.96 -10.35 15.00
C SER A 248 -12.64 -11.03 15.28
N GLY A 249 -12.49 -12.26 14.79
CA GLY A 249 -11.25 -12.98 14.97
C GLY A 249 -11.06 -14.09 13.95
N TYR A 250 -9.79 -14.48 13.75
CA TYR A 250 -9.45 -15.59 12.87
C TYR A 250 -8.17 -16.30 13.33
N ALA A 251 -8.06 -17.56 12.91
CA ALA A 251 -6.81 -18.33 12.89
C ALA A 251 -6.49 -18.74 11.47
N SER A 252 -5.23 -18.68 11.07
CA SER A 252 -4.75 -19.03 9.73
C SER A 252 -3.55 -19.92 9.79
N LEU A 253 -3.51 -20.90 8.89
CA LEU A 253 -2.39 -21.78 8.64
C LEU A 253 -1.75 -21.38 7.33
N SER A 254 -0.44 -21.08 7.36
CA SER A 254 0.37 -20.69 6.21
C SER A 254 1.32 -21.84 5.87
N MET A 255 1.35 -22.24 4.61
CA MET A 255 2.20 -23.31 4.09
C MET A 255 3.03 -22.77 2.94
N ARG A 256 4.27 -23.25 2.82
CA ARG A 256 5.16 -22.88 1.70
C ARG A 256 4.50 -23.21 0.37
N ASN A 257 4.53 -22.25 -0.57
CA ASN A 257 4.01 -22.35 -1.91
C ASN A 257 5.06 -21.82 -2.91
N GLY A 258 5.21 -22.46 -4.04
CA GLY A 258 6.19 -22.10 -5.07
C GLY A 258 7.46 -22.94 -5.03
N ASP A 259 8.11 -23.02 -6.18
CA ASP A 259 9.33 -23.78 -6.44
C ASP A 259 10.41 -22.86 -6.99
N LEU A 260 11.56 -22.78 -6.33
CA LEU A 260 12.72 -21.96 -6.75
C LEU A 260 13.34 -22.40 -8.08
N GLY A 261 13.08 -23.65 -8.50
CA GLY A 261 13.67 -24.22 -9.69
C GLY A 261 15.13 -24.66 -9.53
N MET A 262 15.66 -24.64 -8.31
CA MET A 262 16.97 -25.19 -7.97
C MET A 262 16.92 -26.72 -7.87
N ALA A 263 18.09 -27.42 -7.96
CA ALA A 263 18.14 -28.86 -7.79
C ALA A 263 17.81 -29.26 -6.35
N THR A 264 17.02 -30.32 -6.18
CA THR A 264 16.92 -31.00 -4.88
C THR A 264 18.23 -31.73 -4.55
N PRO A 265 18.49 -32.12 -3.30
CA PRO A 265 19.68 -32.88 -2.95
C PRO A 265 19.87 -34.15 -3.79
N GLU A 266 18.79 -34.88 -4.07
CA GLU A 266 18.80 -36.08 -4.90
C GLU A 266 19.04 -35.80 -6.38
N GLU A 267 18.48 -34.70 -6.90
CA GLU A 267 18.72 -34.25 -8.27
C GLU A 267 20.16 -33.80 -8.44
N PHE A 268 20.73 -33.12 -7.44
CA PHE A 268 22.11 -32.65 -7.48
C PHE A 268 23.13 -33.78 -7.62
N VAL A 269 23.04 -34.82 -6.78
CA VAL A 269 23.99 -35.96 -6.87
C VAL A 269 23.80 -36.75 -8.16
N ASN A 270 22.62 -36.73 -8.77
CA ASN A 270 22.30 -37.37 -10.04
C ASN A 270 22.49 -36.45 -11.26
N LEU A 271 23.07 -35.27 -11.08
CA LEU A 271 23.14 -34.21 -12.07
C LEU A 271 23.85 -34.64 -13.37
N GLU A 272 24.89 -35.44 -13.26
CA GLU A 272 25.62 -35.98 -14.45
C GLU A 272 24.69 -36.81 -15.29
N THR A 273 23.92 -37.72 -14.71
CA THR A 273 22.93 -38.55 -15.42
C THR A 273 21.80 -37.72 -16.00
N LEU A 274 21.24 -36.81 -15.23
CA LEU A 274 20.09 -35.97 -15.64
C LEU A 274 20.46 -34.99 -16.75
N SER A 275 21.69 -34.50 -16.77
CA SER A 275 22.25 -33.65 -17.84
C SER A 275 22.73 -34.40 -19.10
N GLY A 276 22.74 -35.74 -19.09
CA GLY A 276 23.30 -36.57 -20.15
C GLY A 276 24.82 -36.48 -20.23
N GLY A 277 25.50 -36.46 -19.09
CA GLY A 277 26.97 -36.38 -18.97
C GLY A 277 27.57 -34.99 -19.16
N LYS A 278 26.73 -33.94 -19.22
CA LYS A 278 27.20 -32.57 -19.55
C LYS A 278 27.56 -31.75 -18.32
N VAL A 279 26.98 -32.03 -17.17
CA VAL A 279 27.23 -31.30 -15.93
C VAL A 279 27.73 -32.29 -14.89
N LYS A 280 28.89 -32.02 -14.30
CA LYS A 280 29.47 -32.82 -13.25
C LYS A 280 29.32 -32.10 -11.91
N PRO A 281 28.53 -32.66 -10.92
CA PRO A 281 28.44 -32.10 -9.59
C PRO A 281 29.75 -32.31 -8.82
N THR A 282 30.11 -31.35 -8.01
CA THR A 282 31.15 -31.50 -7.00
C THR A 282 30.51 -32.09 -5.73
N ILE A 283 30.81 -33.34 -5.41
CA ILE A 283 30.31 -34.00 -4.20
C ILE A 283 31.25 -33.70 -3.04
N ILE A 284 30.74 -33.10 -1.98
CA ILE A 284 31.45 -32.86 -0.73
C ILE A 284 31.24 -34.12 0.13
N SER A 285 32.33 -34.84 0.42
CA SER A 285 32.32 -36.09 1.17
C SER A 285 33.37 -36.09 2.27
N ASP A 286 33.17 -36.95 3.27
CA ASP A 286 34.15 -37.23 4.33
C ASP A 286 35.34 -38.04 3.78
N GLU A 287 36.33 -38.34 4.65
CA GLU A 287 37.55 -39.10 4.32
C GLU A 287 37.23 -40.52 3.84
N ASN A 288 36.07 -41.07 4.17
CA ASN A 288 35.61 -42.40 3.76
C ASN A 288 34.76 -42.36 2.48
N GLY A 289 34.55 -41.19 1.88
CA GLY A 289 33.69 -40.99 0.68
C GLY A 289 32.20 -40.93 1.00
N ASN A 290 31.77 -40.83 2.26
CA ASN A 290 30.38 -40.62 2.62
C ASN A 290 30.04 -39.14 2.46
N TYR A 291 28.80 -38.85 1.95
CA TYR A 291 28.27 -37.51 1.87
C TYR A 291 26.88 -37.45 2.52
N VAL A 292 26.47 -36.26 2.90
CA VAL A 292 25.13 -35.96 3.42
C VAL A 292 24.27 -35.39 2.30
N LEU A 293 22.94 -35.48 2.49
CA LEU A 293 21.99 -34.78 1.66
C LEU A 293 21.30 -33.74 2.55
N THR A 294 21.51 -32.47 2.27
CA THR A 294 20.97 -31.36 3.06
C THR A 294 19.96 -30.57 2.23
N ASP A 295 18.69 -30.61 2.60
CA ASP A 295 17.69 -29.64 2.14
C ASP A 295 17.78 -28.38 3.00
N TRP A 296 18.61 -27.44 2.58
CA TRP A 296 18.83 -26.19 3.29
C TRP A 296 17.57 -25.34 3.48
N MET A 297 16.61 -25.43 2.54
CA MET A 297 15.36 -24.67 2.63
C MET A 297 14.45 -25.23 3.73
N ASP A 298 14.35 -26.54 3.86
CA ASP A 298 13.57 -27.20 4.91
C ASP A 298 14.18 -26.97 6.31
N GLU A 299 15.52 -26.91 6.39
CA GLU A 299 16.19 -26.59 7.65
C GLU A 299 15.86 -25.19 8.18
N LEU A 300 15.56 -24.25 7.30
CA LEU A 300 15.25 -22.86 7.66
C LEU A 300 13.76 -22.58 7.77
N THR A 301 12.90 -23.46 7.27
CA THR A 301 11.45 -23.22 7.22
C THR A 301 10.67 -24.14 8.17
N ARG A 302 9.45 -23.74 8.51
CA ARG A 302 8.42 -24.55 9.15
C ARG A 302 7.53 -25.19 8.08
N ASP A 303 6.96 -26.33 8.37
CA ASP A 303 5.90 -26.94 7.52
C ASP A 303 4.65 -26.06 7.51
N VAL A 304 4.28 -25.55 8.69
CA VAL A 304 3.11 -24.71 8.91
C VAL A 304 3.47 -23.58 9.86
N ALA A 305 3.11 -22.36 9.46
CA ALA A 305 3.16 -21.17 10.33
C ALA A 305 1.74 -20.76 10.72
N VAL A 306 1.55 -20.31 11.97
CA VAL A 306 0.24 -19.96 12.52
C VAL A 306 0.12 -18.47 12.69
N THR A 307 -0.97 -17.90 12.17
CA THR A 307 -1.36 -16.53 12.46
C THR A 307 -2.71 -16.52 13.14
N HIS A 308 -2.87 -15.76 14.22
CA HIS A 308 -4.18 -15.49 14.81
C HIS A 308 -4.38 -14.01 15.10
N SER A 309 -5.63 -13.57 15.00
CA SER A 309 -6.02 -12.19 15.24
C SER A 309 -7.35 -12.13 15.98
N HIS A 310 -7.47 -11.17 16.90
CA HIS A 310 -8.65 -10.94 17.72
C HIS A 310 -8.92 -9.44 17.81
N ASN A 311 -10.10 -8.99 17.47
CA ASN A 311 -10.54 -7.61 17.60
C ASN A 311 -11.83 -7.54 18.39
N VAL A 312 -11.86 -6.74 19.43
CA VAL A 312 -13.04 -6.46 20.27
C VAL A 312 -13.33 -4.98 20.19
N ALA A 313 -14.57 -4.63 19.88
CA ALA A 313 -15.03 -3.23 19.85
C ALA A 313 -16.30 -3.04 20.66
N ILE A 314 -16.36 -1.92 21.36
CA ILE A 314 -17.57 -1.41 22.03
C ILE A 314 -18.04 -0.20 21.25
N VAL A 315 -19.29 -0.25 20.81
CA VAL A 315 -19.92 0.80 20.00
C VAL A 315 -21.12 1.33 20.76
N GLY A 316 -21.20 2.65 20.89
CA GLY A 316 -22.35 3.27 21.56
C GLY A 316 -22.78 4.57 20.90
N SER A 317 -24.06 4.89 21.00
CA SER A 317 -24.63 6.13 20.48
C SER A 317 -25.74 6.67 21.37
N SER A 318 -25.89 8.00 21.35
CA SER A 318 -26.99 8.75 21.93
C SER A 318 -27.28 9.99 21.07
N SER A 319 -28.25 10.81 21.40
CA SER A 319 -28.59 12.05 20.67
C SER A 319 -27.42 13.06 20.58
N LYS A 320 -26.51 13.04 21.56
CA LYS A 320 -25.42 14.03 21.67
C LYS A 320 -24.02 13.45 21.61
N PHE A 321 -23.87 12.14 21.77
CA PHE A 321 -22.57 11.49 21.85
C PHE A 321 -22.59 10.13 21.19
N ASN A 322 -21.62 9.86 20.36
CA ASN A 322 -21.35 8.52 19.84
C ASN A 322 -19.88 8.17 19.99
N TYR A 323 -19.60 6.89 20.13
CA TYR A 323 -18.24 6.40 20.31
C TYR A 323 -18.06 4.97 19.80
N ARG A 324 -16.82 4.66 19.44
CA ARG A 324 -16.30 3.33 19.20
C ARG A 324 -14.95 3.22 19.89
N ALA A 325 -14.79 2.20 20.73
CA ALA A 325 -13.51 1.86 21.34
C ALA A 325 -13.17 0.42 20.93
N ALA A 326 -12.01 0.19 20.35
CA ALA A 326 -11.59 -1.11 19.84
C ALA A 326 -10.18 -1.46 20.31
N VAL A 327 -9.94 -2.75 20.56
CA VAL A 327 -8.62 -3.31 20.82
C VAL A 327 -8.43 -4.53 19.93
N ALA A 328 -7.37 -4.52 19.13
CA ALA A 328 -6.98 -5.63 18.28
C ALA A 328 -5.64 -6.20 18.76
N TYR A 329 -5.55 -7.52 18.79
CA TYR A 329 -4.31 -8.28 19.02
C TYR A 329 -4.07 -9.20 17.84
N LYS A 330 -2.83 -9.26 17.36
CA LYS A 330 -2.44 -10.20 16.31
C LYS A 330 -1.05 -10.76 16.61
N ASN A 331 -0.89 -12.05 16.41
CA ASN A 331 0.39 -12.74 16.36
C ASN A 331 0.50 -13.46 15.01
N ALA A 332 1.57 -13.21 14.28
CA ALA A 332 1.82 -13.75 12.95
C ALA A 332 3.20 -14.41 12.89
N GLU A 333 3.22 -15.73 12.90
CA GLU A 333 4.44 -16.48 12.64
C GLU A 333 4.77 -16.44 11.14
N GLY A 334 6.06 -16.26 10.83
CA GLY A 334 6.59 -16.45 9.48
C GLY A 334 6.84 -17.92 9.16
N ILE A 335 6.84 -18.26 7.87
CA ILE A 335 7.25 -19.60 7.42
C ILE A 335 8.73 -19.87 7.72
N ALA A 336 9.55 -18.84 7.82
CA ALA A 336 10.91 -18.93 8.34
C ALA A 336 10.90 -19.23 9.84
N LYS A 337 11.82 -20.09 10.32
CA LYS A 337 12.03 -20.33 11.75
C LYS A 337 12.53 -19.04 12.43
N ASN A 338 12.18 -18.81 13.71
CA ASN A 338 12.56 -17.62 14.49
C ASN A 338 12.11 -16.28 13.89
N ASN A 339 11.03 -16.29 13.11
CA ASN A 339 10.46 -15.11 12.49
C ASN A 339 9.02 -14.95 12.97
N ASN A 340 8.72 -13.80 13.59
CA ASN A 340 7.40 -13.53 14.17
C ASN A 340 7.11 -12.04 14.25
N ARG A 341 5.82 -11.68 14.14
CA ARG A 341 5.32 -10.35 14.45
C ARG A 341 4.14 -10.42 15.41
N GLU A 342 4.29 -9.73 16.52
CA GLU A 342 3.24 -9.53 17.51
C GLU A 342 2.83 -8.06 17.53
N GLU A 343 1.51 -7.78 17.54
CA GLU A 343 1.01 -6.41 17.57
C GLU A 343 -0.27 -6.27 18.39
N VAL A 344 -0.37 -5.15 19.10
CA VAL A 344 -1.56 -4.70 19.82
C VAL A 344 -1.92 -3.31 19.32
N ILE A 345 -3.17 -3.12 18.87
CA ILE A 345 -3.69 -1.84 18.41
C ILE A 345 -4.88 -1.47 19.28
N ALA A 346 -4.87 -0.28 19.88
CA ALA A 346 -6.00 0.29 20.60
C ALA A 346 -6.47 1.56 19.90
N LYS A 347 -7.77 1.70 19.69
CA LYS A 347 -8.38 2.85 19.02
C LYS A 347 -9.60 3.34 19.76
N ILE A 348 -9.76 4.67 19.81
CA ILE A 348 -10.97 5.34 20.30
C ILE A 348 -11.35 6.41 19.26
N ALA A 349 -12.57 6.34 18.77
CA ALA A 349 -13.19 7.38 17.94
C ALA A 349 -14.49 7.83 18.59
N ALA A 350 -14.64 9.13 18.81
CA ALA A 350 -15.84 9.70 19.44
C ALA A 350 -16.28 10.99 18.74
N SER A 351 -17.59 11.26 18.77
CA SER A 351 -18.15 12.50 18.27
C SER A 351 -19.16 13.03 19.29
N GLN A 352 -19.15 14.34 19.50
CA GLN A 352 -20.00 15.02 20.47
C GLN A 352 -20.64 16.27 19.88
N LYS A 353 -21.98 16.41 20.04
CA LYS A 353 -22.68 17.65 19.75
C LYS A 353 -22.85 18.46 21.05
N ALA A 354 -22.42 19.71 21.05
CA ALA A 354 -22.48 20.63 22.18
C ALA A 354 -23.14 21.94 21.77
N LEU A 355 -23.44 22.77 22.78
CA LEU A 355 -24.03 24.10 22.59
C LEU A 355 -25.28 24.08 21.69
N GLN A 356 -26.20 23.14 21.91
CA GLN A 356 -27.41 22.97 21.10
C GLN A 356 -27.14 22.80 19.60
N GLY A 357 -26.05 22.09 19.26
CA GLY A 357 -25.64 21.81 17.85
C GLY A 357 -24.88 22.96 17.16
N TRP A 358 -24.47 24.01 17.90
CA TRP A 358 -23.52 24.99 17.38
C TRP A 358 -22.10 24.42 17.23
N LEU A 359 -21.71 23.55 18.17
CA LEU A 359 -20.39 22.95 18.20
C LEU A 359 -20.48 21.43 18.05
N GLU A 360 -19.72 20.90 17.13
CA GLU A 360 -19.46 19.46 17.00
C GLU A 360 -17.97 19.22 17.21
N LEU A 361 -17.66 18.28 18.11
CA LEU A 361 -16.29 17.85 18.40
C LEU A 361 -16.12 16.40 17.96
N GLN A 362 -15.02 16.12 17.28
CA GLN A 362 -14.62 14.77 16.89
C GLN A 362 -13.23 14.49 17.44
N TYR A 363 -13.05 13.33 18.01
CA TYR A 363 -11.81 12.86 18.62
C TYR A 363 -11.43 11.52 18.03
N ASP A 364 -10.18 11.37 17.63
CA ASP A 364 -9.61 10.10 17.19
C ASP A 364 -8.27 9.90 17.87
N LEU A 365 -8.11 8.76 18.54
CA LEU A 365 -6.89 8.33 19.20
C LEU A 365 -6.59 6.90 18.78
N SER A 366 -5.36 6.62 18.38
CA SER A 366 -4.90 5.28 18.04
C SER A 366 -3.50 5.09 18.59
N TYR A 367 -3.27 3.95 19.22
CA TYR A 367 -1.98 3.50 19.70
C TYR A 367 -1.71 2.09 19.20
N MET A 368 -0.49 1.83 18.74
CA MET A 368 -0.02 0.51 18.37
C MET A 368 1.31 0.25 19.05
N HIS A 369 1.44 -0.90 19.65
CA HIS A 369 2.71 -1.50 20.02
C HIS A 369 2.93 -2.75 19.18
N TYR A 370 4.16 -2.95 18.68
CA TYR A 370 4.51 -4.16 17.96
C TYR A 370 5.92 -4.60 18.26
N ARG A 371 6.14 -5.91 18.15
CA ARG A 371 7.46 -6.54 18.15
C ARG A 371 7.63 -7.38 16.90
N ASN A 372 8.74 -7.17 16.21
CA ASN A 372 9.20 -8.00 15.10
C ASN A 372 10.42 -8.79 15.57
N ASP A 373 10.35 -10.11 15.49
CA ASP A 373 11.52 -10.97 15.57
C ASP A 373 11.92 -11.34 14.14
N TYR A 374 13.08 -10.86 13.71
CA TYR A 374 13.52 -11.00 12.33
C TYR A 374 14.19 -12.35 12.09
N PHE A 375 13.92 -12.94 10.94
CA PHE A 375 14.67 -14.09 10.47
C PHE A 375 16.13 -13.71 10.26
N CYS A 376 17.05 -14.45 10.90
CA CYS A 376 18.49 -14.20 10.84
C CYS A 376 19.24 -15.21 9.98
N GLY A 377 18.57 -16.22 9.42
CA GLY A 377 19.13 -17.11 8.40
C GLY A 377 19.32 -16.40 7.07
N ASP A 378 19.64 -17.16 6.04
CA ASP A 378 19.85 -16.62 4.69
C ASP A 378 19.27 -17.59 3.66
N PHE A 379 18.10 -17.26 3.11
CA PHE A 379 17.44 -18.08 2.10
C PHE A 379 18.21 -18.10 0.78
N LYS A 380 18.94 -17.05 0.45
CA LYS A 380 19.79 -17.02 -0.74
C LYS A 380 20.90 -18.04 -0.61
N GLN A 381 21.61 -18.05 0.54
CA GLN A 381 22.63 -19.05 0.82
C GLN A 381 22.05 -20.47 0.81
N ALA A 382 20.89 -20.67 1.45
CA ALA A 382 20.20 -21.94 1.44
C ALA A 382 19.88 -22.47 0.04
N ALA A 383 19.46 -21.60 -0.87
CA ALA A 383 19.13 -22.00 -2.24
C ALA A 383 20.36 -22.37 -3.07
N ILE A 384 21.49 -21.69 -2.85
CA ILE A 384 22.68 -21.79 -3.71
C ILE A 384 23.78 -22.73 -3.17
N LEU A 385 23.78 -23.02 -1.88
CA LEU A 385 24.75 -23.95 -1.30
C LEU A 385 24.65 -25.33 -1.94
N ASN A 386 25.81 -25.96 -2.09
CA ASN A 386 25.91 -27.35 -2.53
C ASN A 386 25.10 -28.26 -1.59
N PRO A 387 24.11 -29.01 -2.11
CA PRO A 387 23.24 -29.85 -1.26
C PRO A 387 23.96 -31.03 -0.59
N THR A 388 25.23 -31.30 -0.92
CA THR A 388 26.04 -32.31 -0.22
C THR A 388 26.89 -31.72 0.91
N THR A 389 26.77 -30.44 1.20
CA THR A 389 27.44 -29.76 2.30
C THR A 389 26.77 -30.13 3.64
N PRO A 390 27.49 -30.61 4.65
CA PRO A 390 26.92 -30.85 5.98
C PRO A 390 26.60 -29.55 6.72
N ILE A 391 25.63 -29.60 7.64
CA ILE A 391 25.28 -28.46 8.50
C ILE A 391 26.30 -28.33 9.66
N TYR A 392 26.68 -29.46 10.24
CA TYR A 392 27.52 -29.52 11.45
C TYR A 392 28.89 -30.09 11.17
N ASP A 393 29.89 -29.59 11.93
CA ASP A 393 31.25 -30.08 11.92
C ASP A 393 31.82 -30.03 13.34
N ALA A 394 31.99 -31.21 13.94
CA ALA A 394 32.45 -31.32 15.32
C ALA A 394 33.93 -30.88 15.52
N SER A 395 34.67 -30.66 14.45
CA SER A 395 36.05 -30.13 14.52
C SER A 395 36.07 -28.60 14.68
N GLN A 396 34.99 -27.93 14.38
CA GLN A 396 34.84 -26.47 14.53
C GLN A 396 34.42 -26.11 15.96
N GLU A 397 34.96 -25.02 16.48
CA GLU A 397 34.64 -24.54 17.84
C GLU A 397 33.16 -24.26 18.05
N ASN A 398 32.47 -23.74 17.02
CA ASN A 398 31.05 -23.46 17.06
C ASN A 398 30.14 -24.64 16.65
N GLY A 399 30.75 -25.77 16.26
CA GLY A 399 30.05 -27.00 15.86
C GLY A 399 29.40 -26.95 14.46
N TYR A 400 29.56 -25.88 13.71
CA TYR A 400 28.98 -25.72 12.36
C TYR A 400 30.03 -25.87 11.26
N TYR A 401 29.63 -26.51 10.17
CA TYR A 401 30.46 -26.60 8.99
C TYR A 401 30.65 -25.22 8.33
N MET A 402 31.92 -24.90 8.01
CA MET A 402 32.25 -23.65 7.31
C MET A 402 32.31 -23.87 5.80
N PRO A 403 31.31 -23.45 5.01
CA PRO A 403 31.34 -23.55 3.55
C PRO A 403 32.53 -22.76 2.98
N GLN A 404 33.19 -23.36 1.99
CA GLN A 404 34.34 -22.73 1.35
C GLN A 404 33.88 -21.70 0.32
N GLY A 405 34.45 -20.51 0.32
CA GLY A 405 34.19 -19.45 -0.65
C GLY A 405 34.12 -18.06 -0.03
N THR A 406 34.21 -17.04 -0.87
CA THR A 406 34.13 -15.66 -0.42
C THR A 406 32.67 -15.24 -0.27
N GLY A 407 32.29 -14.83 0.94
CA GLY A 407 30.93 -14.36 1.23
C GLY A 407 29.89 -15.47 1.37
N ILE A 408 30.32 -16.74 1.49
CA ILE A 408 29.44 -17.88 1.75
C ILE A 408 29.43 -18.14 3.26
N SER A 409 28.26 -18.34 3.84
CA SER A 409 28.06 -18.66 5.26
C SER A 409 27.07 -19.81 5.42
N ASN A 410 27.12 -20.49 6.56
CA ASN A 410 26.15 -21.52 6.90
C ASN A 410 24.83 -20.85 7.34
N PRO A 411 23.72 -20.99 6.61
CA PRO A 411 22.50 -20.28 6.92
C PRO A 411 21.80 -20.77 8.19
N VAL A 412 22.00 -22.02 8.59
CA VAL A 412 21.49 -22.59 9.85
C VAL A 412 22.29 -22.04 11.03
N GLU A 413 23.63 -21.90 10.90
CA GLU A 413 24.45 -21.22 11.88
C GLU A 413 23.97 -19.79 12.08
N ASN A 414 23.80 -19.04 11.01
CA ASN A 414 23.31 -17.66 11.08
C ASN A 414 21.97 -17.57 11.81
N MET A 415 21.02 -18.45 11.52
CA MET A 415 19.72 -18.50 12.16
C MET A 415 19.82 -18.77 13.67
N ASN A 416 20.77 -19.62 14.12
CA ASN A 416 20.89 -20.03 15.50
C ASN A 416 21.85 -19.16 16.33
N GLN A 417 22.80 -18.48 15.66
CA GLN A 417 23.86 -17.71 16.34
C GLN A 417 23.61 -16.19 16.26
N ARG A 418 22.55 -15.76 15.61
CA ARG A 418 22.18 -14.35 15.49
C ARG A 418 20.78 -14.11 16.04
N GLU A 419 20.60 -12.93 16.63
CA GLU A 419 19.31 -12.42 17.10
C GLU A 419 19.11 -11.03 16.51
N SER A 420 17.93 -10.75 16.02
CA SER A 420 17.55 -9.40 15.58
C SER A 420 16.07 -9.19 15.84
N TYR A 421 15.73 -8.12 16.54
CA TYR A 421 14.35 -7.75 16.77
C TYR A 421 14.15 -6.23 16.80
N GLN A 422 12.90 -5.83 16.63
CA GLN A 422 12.46 -4.43 16.71
C GLN A 422 11.27 -4.32 17.62
N ASP A 423 11.32 -3.41 18.59
CA ASP A 423 10.17 -2.95 19.36
C ASP A 423 9.73 -1.58 18.83
N GLY A 424 8.48 -1.44 18.49
CA GLY A 424 7.95 -0.20 17.94
C GLY A 424 6.67 0.25 18.59
N ASN A 425 6.51 1.57 18.69
CA ASN A 425 5.32 2.23 19.17
C ASN A 425 4.85 3.27 18.15
N TYR A 426 3.56 3.28 17.86
CA TYR A 426 2.93 4.35 17.09
C TYR A 426 1.80 4.97 17.89
N PHE A 427 1.75 6.29 17.90
CA PHE A 427 0.67 7.03 18.50
C PHE A 427 0.17 8.09 17.52
N ARG A 428 -1.13 8.09 17.24
CA ARG A 428 -1.80 9.10 16.41
C ARG A 428 -2.99 9.65 17.18
N GLY A 429 -3.07 10.99 17.20
CA GLY A 429 -4.20 11.68 17.81
C GLY A 429 -4.69 12.81 16.92
N SER A 430 -6.03 13.01 16.88
CA SER A 430 -6.62 14.18 16.23
C SER A 430 -7.84 14.69 16.97
N VAL A 431 -8.07 15.99 16.82
CA VAL A 431 -9.27 16.70 17.30
C VAL A 431 -9.76 17.61 16.20
N LYS A 432 -11.05 17.50 15.85
CA LYS A 432 -11.74 18.42 14.96
C LYS A 432 -12.86 19.12 15.72
N ALA A 433 -12.84 20.45 15.72
CA ALA A 433 -13.90 21.28 16.27
C ALA A 433 -14.61 22.00 15.12
N THR A 434 -15.89 21.72 14.92
CA THR A 434 -16.73 22.34 13.87
C THR A 434 -17.79 23.24 14.51
N VAL A 435 -17.77 24.52 14.16
CA VAL A 435 -18.76 25.49 14.58
C VAL A 435 -19.75 25.69 13.43
N ASN A 436 -21.01 25.34 13.65
CA ASN A 436 -22.12 25.59 12.73
C ASN A 436 -22.61 27.02 12.93
N ILE A 437 -22.41 27.90 11.93
CA ILE A 437 -22.79 29.32 11.99
C ILE A 437 -24.30 29.44 11.67
N LYS A 438 -25.16 29.15 12.62
CA LYS A 438 -26.62 29.10 12.41
C LYS A 438 -27.26 30.32 11.74
N PRO A 439 -26.78 31.60 11.97
CA PRO A 439 -27.32 32.75 11.28
C PRO A 439 -27.08 32.77 9.77
N VAL A 440 -26.07 32.00 9.29
CA VAL A 440 -25.75 31.84 7.87
C VAL A 440 -25.92 30.35 7.53
N GLU A 441 -27.12 30.01 7.05
CA GLU A 441 -27.46 28.64 6.69
C GLU A 441 -26.43 28.03 5.75
N GLY A 442 -25.91 26.86 6.15
CA GLY A 442 -24.90 26.14 5.39
C GLY A 442 -23.44 26.52 5.64
N LEU A 443 -23.18 27.55 6.49
CA LEU A 443 -21.80 27.94 6.82
C LEU A 443 -21.30 27.19 8.07
N LYS A 444 -20.14 26.56 7.94
CA LYS A 444 -19.39 25.89 9.01
C LYS A 444 -17.96 26.37 9.05
N VAL A 445 -17.39 26.49 10.23
CA VAL A 445 -15.96 26.78 10.41
C VAL A 445 -15.36 25.67 11.25
N SER A 446 -14.29 25.03 10.77
CA SER A 446 -13.65 23.91 11.44
C SER A 446 -12.18 24.18 11.70
N GLY A 447 -11.75 23.90 12.93
CA GLY A 447 -10.35 23.77 13.31
C GLY A 447 -10.00 22.30 13.47
N PHE A 448 -8.90 21.86 12.87
CA PHE A 448 -8.40 20.49 12.95
C PHE A 448 -6.96 20.50 13.41
N ALA A 449 -6.64 19.71 14.42
CA ALA A 449 -5.29 19.50 14.90
C ALA A 449 -5.01 18.02 15.02
N ALA A 450 -3.87 17.57 14.53
CA ALA A 450 -3.46 16.19 14.56
C ALA A 450 -1.96 16.05 14.77
N PHE A 451 -1.57 14.91 15.32
CA PHE A 451 -0.17 14.49 15.39
C PHE A 451 -0.04 12.98 15.18
N GLU A 452 1.14 12.59 14.75
CA GLU A 452 1.56 11.21 14.61
C GLU A 452 2.99 11.09 15.16
N GLU A 453 3.22 10.07 15.97
CA GLU A 453 4.52 9.74 16.58
C GLU A 453 4.83 8.27 16.34
N GLY A 454 6.03 7.99 15.84
CA GLY A 454 6.60 6.65 15.73
C GLY A 454 7.91 6.60 16.47
N ASP A 455 8.07 5.63 17.34
CA ASP A 455 9.29 5.41 18.15
C ASP A 455 9.67 3.94 18.05
N ASN A 456 10.73 3.65 17.29
CA ASN A 456 11.18 2.30 16.99
C ASN A 456 12.57 2.06 17.56
N HIS A 457 12.76 0.91 18.18
CA HIS A 457 14.04 0.47 18.73
C HIS A 457 14.46 -0.84 18.09
N ASN A 458 15.61 -0.84 17.45
CA ASN A 458 16.20 -1.97 16.75
C ASN A 458 17.32 -2.57 17.61
N PHE A 459 17.35 -3.88 17.75
CA PHE A 459 18.35 -4.61 18.52
C PHE A 459 18.85 -5.79 17.71
N TRP A 460 20.17 -6.01 17.68
CA TRP A 460 20.73 -7.18 17.05
C TRP A 460 22.02 -7.62 17.76
N TYR A 461 22.30 -8.92 17.69
CA TYR A 461 23.45 -9.55 18.28
C TYR A 461 23.89 -10.77 17.46
N ASN A 462 25.18 -10.88 17.20
CA ASN A 462 25.84 -12.07 16.69
C ASN A 462 26.72 -12.64 17.79
N LYS A 463 26.59 -13.94 18.08
CA LYS A 463 27.34 -14.60 19.12
C LYS A 463 28.85 -14.59 18.87
N THR A 464 29.64 -14.76 19.92
CA THR A 464 31.11 -14.68 19.90
C THR A 464 31.74 -15.78 19.04
N ILE A 465 31.11 -16.96 18.98
CA ILE A 465 31.62 -18.14 18.27
C ILE A 465 31.06 -18.25 16.85
N ASN A 466 30.47 -17.20 16.31
CA ASN A 466 30.00 -17.21 14.95
C ASN A 466 31.20 -17.19 13.95
N THR A 467 31.13 -17.93 12.85
CA THR A 467 32.16 -18.02 11.80
C THR A 467 32.40 -16.74 10.98
N ASP A 468 31.74 -15.64 11.33
CA ASP A 468 32.17 -14.34 10.85
C ASP A 468 33.66 -14.13 11.10
N LYS A 469 34.46 -13.97 10.07
CA LYS A 469 35.91 -14.05 9.94
C LYS A 469 36.78 -13.40 11.05
N ASP A 470 36.18 -12.67 11.99
CA ASP A 470 36.86 -12.00 13.09
C ASP A 470 36.53 -12.59 14.47
N GLY A 471 35.72 -13.67 14.52
CA GLY A 471 35.56 -14.49 15.74
C GLY A 471 35.11 -13.76 17.00
N SER A 472 34.56 -12.56 16.88
CA SER A 472 34.16 -11.74 18.01
C SER A 472 32.67 -11.44 17.99
N GLY A 473 32.01 -11.57 19.14
CA GLY A 473 30.62 -11.17 19.30
C GLY A 473 30.40 -9.73 18.85
N LYS A 474 29.30 -9.48 18.16
CA LYS A 474 28.94 -8.16 17.63
C LYS A 474 27.56 -7.79 18.11
N ALA A 475 27.33 -6.55 18.53
CA ALA A 475 26.05 -6.05 18.96
C ALA A 475 25.78 -4.65 18.44
N GLY A 476 24.54 -4.39 18.12
CA GLY A 476 24.07 -3.05 17.74
C GLY A 476 22.70 -2.74 18.34
N ARG A 477 22.48 -1.44 18.51
CA ARG A 477 21.21 -0.89 18.97
C ARG A 477 20.94 0.39 18.21
N GLY A 478 19.71 0.55 17.71
CA GLY A 478 19.25 1.74 17.01
C GLY A 478 17.95 2.27 17.59
N SER A 479 17.68 3.56 17.36
CA SER A 479 16.40 4.18 17.66
C SER A 479 16.03 5.12 16.50
N ASP A 480 14.80 4.98 16.00
CA ASP A 480 14.22 5.78 14.94
C ASP A 480 12.96 6.47 15.48
N PHE A 481 13.04 7.78 15.67
CA PHE A 481 11.94 8.61 16.14
C PHE A 481 11.41 9.49 15.02
N ASN A 482 10.11 9.38 14.73
CA ASN A 482 9.42 10.17 13.73
C ASN A 482 8.26 10.90 14.37
N PHE A 483 8.14 12.21 14.11
CA PHE A 483 7.05 13.01 14.63
C PHE A 483 6.49 13.94 13.57
N SER A 484 5.18 13.93 13.40
CA SER A 484 4.47 14.85 12.50
C SER A 484 3.36 15.57 13.25
N LYS A 485 3.17 16.84 12.97
CA LYS A 485 2.06 17.66 13.48
C LYS A 485 1.39 18.41 12.37
N LEU A 486 0.05 18.41 12.40
CA LEU A 486 -0.81 19.06 11.44
C LEU A 486 -1.75 20.04 12.15
N PHE A 487 -1.92 21.22 11.55
CA PHE A 487 -2.98 22.15 11.92
C PHE A 487 -3.69 22.63 10.66
N GLU A 488 -5.03 22.62 10.66
CA GLU A 488 -5.84 23.11 9.56
C GLU A 488 -7.00 23.96 10.08
N LEU A 489 -7.32 24.99 9.33
CA LEU A 489 -8.49 25.84 9.53
C LEU A 489 -9.27 25.89 8.23
N THR A 490 -10.55 25.53 8.26
CA THR A 490 -11.43 25.56 7.08
C THR A 490 -12.71 26.31 7.34
N ALA A 491 -13.22 26.96 6.30
CA ALA A 491 -14.58 27.51 6.23
C ALA A 491 -15.32 26.81 5.08
N ASP A 492 -16.39 26.15 5.40
CA ASP A 492 -17.22 25.36 4.48
C ASP A 492 -18.58 26.01 4.36
N TYR A 493 -19.05 26.25 3.13
CA TYR A 493 -20.38 26.76 2.84
C TYR A 493 -21.08 25.83 1.85
N SER A 494 -22.29 25.40 2.15
CA SER A 494 -23.09 24.56 1.26
C SER A 494 -24.57 24.94 1.35
N ARG A 495 -25.17 25.27 0.20
CA ARG A 495 -26.58 25.66 0.12
C ARG A 495 -27.22 25.36 -1.23
N THR A 496 -28.49 24.99 -1.20
CA THR A 496 -29.31 24.77 -2.41
C THR A 496 -30.30 25.93 -2.60
N PHE A 497 -30.34 26.50 -3.80
CA PHE A 497 -31.24 27.57 -4.22
C PHE A 497 -32.05 27.11 -5.44
N GLY A 498 -33.22 26.54 -5.22
CA GLY A 498 -34.02 25.95 -6.32
C GLY A 498 -33.25 24.80 -7.00
N LYS A 499 -32.92 24.94 -8.28
CA LYS A 499 -32.13 23.94 -9.04
C LYS A 499 -30.62 24.11 -8.92
N HIS A 500 -30.15 25.12 -8.17
CA HIS A 500 -28.72 25.43 -8.02
C HIS A 500 -28.22 24.94 -6.67
N HIS A 501 -27.28 24.03 -6.66
CA HIS A 501 -26.55 23.63 -5.45
C HIS A 501 -25.13 24.18 -5.54
N PHE A 502 -24.71 24.91 -4.51
CA PHE A 502 -23.41 25.54 -4.42
C PHE A 502 -22.72 25.05 -3.14
N ALA A 503 -21.52 24.54 -3.26
CA ALA A 503 -20.66 24.17 -2.12
C ALA A 503 -19.26 24.73 -2.33
N ALA A 504 -18.72 25.38 -1.31
CA ALA A 504 -17.39 25.97 -1.34
C ALA A 504 -16.64 25.65 -0.04
N VAL A 505 -15.34 25.45 -0.14
CA VAL A 505 -14.42 25.37 0.99
C VAL A 505 -13.22 26.27 0.75
N ALA A 506 -12.79 26.98 1.79
CA ALA A 506 -11.53 27.70 1.81
C ALA A 506 -10.78 27.33 3.09
N GLY A 507 -9.46 27.17 3.01
CA GLY A 507 -8.71 26.73 4.17
C GLY A 507 -7.22 27.07 4.12
N PHE A 508 -6.63 26.89 5.31
CA PHE A 508 -5.18 26.97 5.55
C PHE A 508 -4.72 25.66 6.18
N SER A 509 -3.57 25.15 5.79
CA SER A 509 -2.95 23.94 6.32
C SER A 509 -1.48 24.21 6.63
N TYR A 510 -1.03 23.73 7.78
CA TYR A 510 0.38 23.74 8.20
C TYR A 510 0.74 22.35 8.70
N GLN A 511 1.84 21.78 8.18
CA GLN A 511 2.38 20.50 8.62
C GLN A 511 3.88 20.57 8.79
N ASN A 512 4.39 19.99 9.88
CA ASN A 512 5.81 19.87 10.17
C ASN A 512 6.17 18.42 10.47
N PHE A 513 7.31 17.98 9.95
CA PHE A 513 7.87 16.65 10.13
C PHE A 513 9.21 16.73 10.80
N LEU A 514 9.49 15.82 11.72
CA LEU A 514 10.76 15.65 12.40
C LEU A 514 11.16 14.17 12.33
N TYR A 515 12.40 13.91 11.96
CA TYR A 515 13.03 12.60 11.92
C TYR A 515 14.31 12.67 12.75
N ASP A 516 14.46 11.77 13.72
CA ASP A 516 15.60 11.72 14.63
C ASP A 516 16.06 10.29 14.81
N ASN A 517 17.25 9.97 14.33
CA ASN A 517 17.76 8.61 14.30
C ASN A 517 19.07 8.55 15.04
N SER A 518 19.30 7.47 15.78
CA SER A 518 20.57 7.18 16.43
C SER A 518 20.89 5.71 16.37
N SER A 519 22.18 5.37 16.30
CA SER A 519 22.64 3.99 16.38
C SER A 519 23.99 3.90 17.08
N ILE A 520 24.19 2.79 17.74
CA ILE A 520 25.46 2.44 18.39
C ILE A 520 25.80 0.99 18.08
N PHE A 521 27.04 0.72 17.80
CA PHE A 521 27.58 -0.60 17.47
C PHE A 521 28.90 -0.83 18.16
N ASN A 522 29.17 -2.07 18.59
CA ASN A 522 30.47 -2.51 19.06
C ASN A 522 30.66 -4.01 18.78
N LYS A 523 31.90 -4.50 18.91
CA LYS A 523 32.26 -5.93 18.84
C LYS A 523 33.28 -6.30 19.91
N GLY A 524 33.65 -7.59 19.97
CA GLY A 524 34.67 -8.08 20.94
C GLY A 524 34.10 -8.24 22.35
N PHE A 525 32.88 -8.74 22.47
CA PHE A 525 32.26 -8.98 23.79
C PHE A 525 32.89 -10.18 24.48
N PRO A 526 33.29 -10.05 25.77
CA PRO A 526 33.94 -11.14 26.51
C PRO A 526 32.96 -12.26 26.93
N THR A 527 31.67 -12.05 26.87
CA THR A 527 30.62 -13.02 27.25
C THR A 527 29.34 -12.79 26.45
N GLU A 528 28.59 -13.87 26.18
CA GLU A 528 27.29 -13.87 25.50
C GLU A 528 26.21 -13.12 26.29
N ASP A 529 26.35 -12.94 27.61
CA ASP A 529 25.31 -12.30 28.43
C ASP A 529 25.18 -10.79 28.23
N MET A 530 26.23 -10.15 27.72
CA MET A 530 26.24 -8.68 27.52
C MET A 530 25.38 -8.22 26.37
N LYS A 531 25.44 -8.91 25.24
CA LYS A 531 24.67 -8.61 24.02
C LYS A 531 24.59 -7.08 23.76
N TYR A 532 23.43 -6.62 23.28
CA TYR A 532 23.06 -5.21 23.06
C TYR A 532 22.67 -4.45 24.36
N TYR A 533 22.71 -5.12 25.54
CA TYR A 533 22.40 -4.47 26.82
C TYR A 533 23.56 -3.62 27.32
N GLN A 534 24.79 -4.02 27.03
CA GLN A 534 26.02 -3.36 27.51
C GLN A 534 27.01 -3.14 26.35
N ILE A 535 26.61 -2.42 25.32
CA ILE A 535 27.40 -2.20 24.11
C ILE A 535 28.77 -1.56 24.42
N GLY A 536 28.87 -0.73 25.45
CA GLY A 536 30.13 -0.10 25.85
C GLY A 536 31.21 -1.06 26.39
N ASN A 537 30.84 -2.30 26.70
CA ASN A 537 31.73 -3.31 27.27
C ASN A 537 32.27 -4.32 26.24
N GLY A 538 32.12 -4.04 24.94
CA GLY A 538 32.78 -4.76 23.87
C GLY A 538 34.29 -4.57 23.92
N ASP A 539 34.92 -4.35 22.75
CA ASP A 539 36.36 -4.11 22.63
C ASP A 539 36.89 -3.10 23.67
N ALA A 540 37.83 -3.58 24.49
CA ALA A 540 38.41 -2.80 25.59
C ALA A 540 39.13 -1.54 25.14
N GLU A 541 39.71 -1.54 23.94
CA GLU A 541 40.39 -0.41 23.33
C GLU A 541 39.41 0.55 22.67
N LYS A 542 38.13 0.20 22.61
CA LYS A 542 37.04 0.97 21.95
C LYS A 542 37.30 1.30 20.47
N THR A 543 38.15 0.51 19.82
CA THR A 543 38.54 0.70 18.43
C THR A 543 37.34 0.53 17.49
N TYR A 544 36.38 -0.33 17.86
CA TYR A 544 35.20 -0.66 17.05
C TYR A 544 33.91 -0.02 17.54
N LEU A 545 33.95 0.69 18.66
CA LEU A 545 32.78 1.42 19.15
C LEU A 545 32.44 2.56 18.18
N THR A 546 31.33 2.40 17.48
CA THR A 546 30.79 3.43 16.58
C THR A 546 29.45 3.94 17.06
N ALA A 547 29.24 5.24 16.98
CA ALA A 547 27.96 5.87 17.25
C ALA A 547 27.64 6.85 16.11
N SER A 548 26.40 6.88 15.69
CA SER A 548 25.89 7.82 14.68
C SER A 548 24.55 8.38 15.11
N SER A 549 24.27 9.61 14.70
CA SER A 549 22.96 10.22 14.86
C SER A 549 22.68 11.19 13.72
N SER A 550 21.42 11.34 13.37
CA SER A 550 20.96 12.31 12.39
C SER A 550 19.62 12.90 12.80
N ARG A 551 19.43 14.18 12.50
CA ARG A 551 18.16 14.87 12.72
C ARG A 551 17.78 15.71 11.54
N ASN A 552 16.59 15.46 10.98
CA ASN A 552 16.05 16.17 9.84
C ASN A 552 14.67 16.72 10.15
N SER A 553 14.31 17.84 9.55
CA SER A 553 12.96 18.38 9.65
C SER A 553 12.55 19.12 8.37
N ASN A 554 11.29 19.03 8.03
CA ASN A 554 10.72 19.81 6.94
C ASN A 554 9.33 20.33 7.28
N THR A 555 8.91 21.35 6.55
CA THR A 555 7.64 22.04 6.78
C THR A 555 6.93 22.28 5.45
N LEU A 556 5.61 22.04 5.48
CA LEU A 556 4.66 22.39 4.41
C LEU A 556 3.66 23.41 4.96
N ALA A 557 3.37 24.46 4.18
CA ALA A 557 2.30 25.41 4.49
C ALA A 557 1.51 25.72 3.23
N ALA A 558 0.18 25.79 3.33
CA ALA A 558 -0.66 26.01 2.16
C ALA A 558 -1.94 26.77 2.47
N GLY A 559 -2.37 27.60 1.51
CA GLY A 559 -3.72 28.10 1.40
C GLY A 559 -4.43 27.44 0.24
N PHE A 560 -5.71 27.08 0.38
CA PHE A 560 -6.47 26.40 -0.65
C PHE A 560 -7.93 26.82 -0.67
N GLY A 561 -8.57 26.62 -1.81
CA GLY A 561 -10.01 26.78 -1.98
C GLY A 561 -10.56 25.86 -3.05
N ARG A 562 -11.82 25.45 -2.90
CA ARG A 562 -12.58 24.67 -3.90
C ARG A 562 -14.01 25.17 -3.94
N VAL A 563 -14.56 25.20 -5.14
CA VAL A 563 -15.97 25.49 -5.39
C VAL A 563 -16.55 24.35 -6.21
N ASN A 564 -17.68 23.82 -5.76
CA ASN A 564 -18.49 22.85 -6.49
C ASN A 564 -19.83 23.51 -6.81
N TYR A 565 -20.26 23.41 -8.05
CA TYR A 565 -21.53 23.90 -8.51
C TYR A 565 -22.28 22.79 -9.25
N ASN A 566 -23.54 22.62 -8.89
CA ASN A 566 -24.43 21.63 -9.49
C ASN A 566 -25.72 22.33 -9.90
N TYR A 567 -26.08 22.23 -11.17
CA TYR A 567 -27.33 22.74 -11.70
C TYR A 567 -28.28 21.59 -12.05
N ALA A 568 -29.39 21.50 -11.34
CA ALA A 568 -30.46 20.53 -11.54
C ALA A 568 -29.99 19.05 -11.51
N GLU A 569 -28.88 18.76 -10.85
CA GLU A 569 -28.18 17.47 -10.90
C GLU A 569 -27.75 17.02 -12.33
N LYS A 570 -27.72 17.92 -13.27
CA LYS A 570 -27.38 17.66 -14.68
C LYS A 570 -25.98 18.14 -15.04
N TYR A 571 -25.66 19.39 -14.70
CA TYR A 571 -24.37 20.01 -15.00
C TYR A 571 -23.59 20.26 -13.73
N LEU A 572 -22.45 19.64 -13.66
CA LEU A 572 -21.58 19.63 -12.48
C LEU A 572 -20.26 20.32 -12.84
N VAL A 573 -19.80 21.22 -11.98
CA VAL A 573 -18.50 21.89 -12.14
C VAL A 573 -17.80 21.89 -10.80
N SER A 574 -16.52 21.49 -10.78
CA SER A 574 -15.64 21.66 -9.63
C SER A 574 -14.40 22.43 -10.06
N ALA A 575 -14.04 23.46 -9.30
CA ALA A 575 -12.80 24.21 -9.48
C ALA A 575 -12.07 24.33 -8.16
N SER A 576 -10.77 24.07 -8.14
CA SER A 576 -9.94 24.19 -6.95
C SER A 576 -8.61 24.87 -7.28
N ILE A 577 -8.06 25.52 -6.27
CA ILE A 577 -6.73 26.11 -6.33
C ILE A 577 -6.03 25.91 -4.99
N ARG A 578 -4.75 25.52 -5.03
CA ARG A 578 -3.88 25.44 -3.87
C ARG A 578 -2.58 26.16 -4.13
N ARG A 579 -2.15 26.97 -3.17
CA ARG A 579 -0.80 27.53 -3.12
C ARG A 579 -0.06 26.90 -1.96
N GLU A 580 1.01 26.17 -2.24
CA GLU A 580 1.77 25.44 -1.23
C GLU A 580 3.24 25.79 -1.27
N GLY A 581 3.85 25.92 -0.09
CA GLY A 581 5.28 26.12 0.10
C GLY A 581 5.91 24.98 0.86
N SER A 582 7.13 24.57 0.47
CA SER A 582 7.94 23.56 1.13
C SER A 582 9.32 24.10 1.49
N SER A 583 9.80 23.75 2.69
CA SER A 583 11.16 24.08 3.12
C SER A 583 12.25 23.34 2.33
N ARG A 584 11.91 22.29 1.59
CA ARG A 584 12.85 21.45 0.82
C ARG A 584 13.41 22.12 -0.43
N PHE A 585 12.67 23.06 -1.02
CA PHE A 585 13.05 23.69 -2.28
C PHE A 585 13.96 24.91 -2.12
N GLY A 586 14.60 25.28 -3.23
CA GLY A 586 15.49 26.42 -3.32
C GLY A 586 14.82 27.74 -2.92
N VAL A 587 15.59 28.67 -2.44
CA VAL A 587 15.12 29.97 -1.90
C VAL A 587 14.22 30.72 -2.89
N ASN A 588 14.49 30.59 -4.20
CA ASN A 588 13.76 31.29 -5.25
C ASN A 588 12.41 30.62 -5.61
N ASN A 589 12.19 29.31 -5.28
CA ASN A 589 11.07 28.55 -5.78
C ASN A 589 10.36 27.69 -4.70
N LYS A 590 10.33 28.15 -3.46
CA LYS A 590 9.66 27.43 -2.35
C LYS A 590 8.15 27.25 -2.54
N TRP A 591 7.50 28.16 -3.27
CA TRP A 591 6.04 28.19 -3.43
C TRP A 591 5.60 27.74 -4.81
N GLY A 592 4.59 26.84 -4.86
CA GLY A 592 3.95 26.38 -6.08
C GLY A 592 2.45 26.69 -6.12
N TRP A 593 1.88 26.75 -7.34
CA TRP A 593 0.45 26.88 -7.58
C TRP A 593 -0.09 25.62 -8.24
N PHE A 594 -1.19 25.09 -7.74
CA PHE A 594 -1.79 23.84 -8.16
C PHE A 594 -3.30 24.03 -8.44
N PRO A 595 -3.67 24.54 -9.63
CA PRO A 595 -5.05 24.68 -10.04
C PRO A 595 -5.61 23.36 -10.57
N ALA A 596 -6.93 23.16 -10.40
CA ALA A 596 -7.65 22.07 -11.04
C ALA A 596 -9.08 22.48 -11.36
N VAL A 597 -9.64 21.89 -12.43
CA VAL A 597 -11.02 22.07 -12.85
C VAL A 597 -11.57 20.75 -13.39
N SER A 598 -12.83 20.48 -13.11
CA SER A 598 -13.52 19.33 -13.69
C SER A 598 -14.98 19.67 -13.98
N PHE A 599 -15.50 18.98 -14.98
CA PHE A 599 -16.86 19.14 -15.48
C PHE A 599 -17.53 17.76 -15.53
N GLY A 600 -18.80 17.69 -15.17
CA GLY A 600 -19.65 16.52 -15.29
C GLY A 600 -20.97 16.87 -15.97
N TRP A 601 -21.39 16.01 -16.92
CA TRP A 601 -22.69 16.09 -17.57
C TRP A 601 -23.44 14.79 -17.38
N ARG A 602 -24.53 14.84 -16.61
CA ARG A 602 -25.44 13.70 -16.44
C ARG A 602 -26.44 13.69 -17.57
N ILE A 603 -26.13 12.92 -18.60
CA ILE A 603 -26.93 12.80 -19.84
C ILE A 603 -28.33 12.25 -19.52
N THR A 604 -28.42 11.30 -18.60
CA THR A 604 -29.70 10.71 -18.14
C THR A 604 -30.64 11.70 -17.47
N GLY A 605 -30.11 12.82 -16.97
CA GLY A 605 -30.95 13.90 -16.44
C GLY A 605 -31.63 14.79 -17.51
N GLU A 606 -31.33 14.61 -18.80
CA GLU A 606 -31.86 15.44 -19.87
C GLU A 606 -33.26 15.01 -20.32
N GLU A 607 -34.07 15.96 -20.78
CA GLU A 607 -35.45 15.71 -21.27
C GLU A 607 -35.50 14.69 -22.40
N PHE A 608 -34.50 14.67 -23.30
CA PHE A 608 -34.41 13.70 -24.40
C PHE A 608 -34.13 12.26 -23.93
N MET A 609 -33.74 12.06 -22.66
CA MET A 609 -33.54 10.74 -22.03
C MET A 609 -34.77 10.30 -21.23
N GLU A 610 -35.76 11.15 -21.04
CA GLU A 610 -36.98 10.84 -20.30
C GLU A 610 -37.72 9.67 -20.96
N GLY A 611 -38.14 8.67 -20.18
CA GLY A 611 -38.80 7.43 -20.70
C GLY A 611 -37.86 6.43 -21.36
N LYS A 612 -36.51 6.62 -21.27
CA LYS A 612 -35.51 5.64 -21.75
C LYS A 612 -34.96 4.78 -20.66
N ASP A 613 -35.74 3.85 -20.16
CA ASP A 613 -35.47 3.02 -18.99
C ASP A 613 -34.25 2.08 -19.12
N TRP A 614 -33.71 1.94 -20.37
CA TRP A 614 -32.51 1.10 -20.59
C TRP A 614 -31.22 1.69 -19.98
N ALA A 615 -31.17 3.02 -19.77
CA ALA A 615 -30.03 3.76 -19.22
C ALA A 615 -30.42 4.44 -17.91
N ASN A 616 -30.04 3.85 -16.79
CA ASN A 616 -30.28 4.40 -15.45
C ASN A 616 -29.32 5.52 -15.10
N GLU A 617 -28.07 5.45 -15.57
CA GLU A 617 -27.09 6.49 -15.47
C GLU A 617 -26.20 6.54 -16.72
N LEU A 618 -25.99 7.74 -17.23
CA LEU A 618 -24.93 8.07 -18.18
C LEU A 618 -24.37 9.43 -17.78
N LYS A 619 -23.13 9.45 -17.27
CA LYS A 619 -22.45 10.68 -16.87
C LYS A 619 -21.10 10.78 -17.55
N LEU A 620 -20.92 11.82 -18.35
CA LEU A 620 -19.64 12.17 -18.96
C LEU A 620 -18.88 13.10 -18.01
N ARG A 621 -17.59 12.83 -17.80
CA ARG A 621 -16.68 13.60 -16.96
C ARG A 621 -15.46 14.06 -17.74
N ALA A 622 -15.04 15.30 -17.55
CA ALA A 622 -13.78 15.81 -18.07
C ALA A 622 -13.06 16.58 -16.97
N GLY A 623 -11.78 16.31 -16.79
CA GLY A 623 -10.97 16.90 -15.73
C GLY A 623 -9.60 17.33 -16.21
N PHE A 624 -9.11 18.42 -15.63
CA PHE A 624 -7.74 18.90 -15.74
C PHE A 624 -7.24 19.29 -14.36
N GLY A 625 -6.02 18.85 -14.03
CA GLY A 625 -5.39 19.20 -12.76
C GLY A 625 -3.89 19.35 -12.88
N VAL A 626 -3.34 20.28 -12.12
CA VAL A 626 -1.90 20.46 -11.93
C VAL A 626 -1.55 20.05 -10.50
N THR A 627 -0.66 19.09 -10.35
CA THR A 627 -0.06 18.72 -9.07
C THR A 627 1.44 18.88 -9.13
N GLY A 628 2.10 18.92 -7.99
CA GLY A 628 3.56 19.02 -7.92
C GLY A 628 4.14 17.90 -7.10
N ASN A 629 5.36 17.46 -7.41
CA ASN A 629 6.05 16.49 -6.60
C ASN A 629 7.03 17.18 -5.64
N ASN A 630 7.04 16.74 -4.38
CA ASN A 630 8.01 17.22 -3.38
C ASN A 630 9.32 16.43 -3.53
N LEU A 631 10.43 17.03 -3.12
CA LEU A 631 11.69 16.31 -2.99
C LEU A 631 11.57 15.16 -1.98
N GLY A 632 12.13 14.02 -2.30
CA GLY A 632 12.16 12.87 -1.40
C GLY A 632 13.09 13.04 -0.21
N SER A 633 14.09 13.89 -0.32
CA SER A 633 15.11 14.13 0.72
C SER A 633 15.14 15.59 1.19
N ASP A 634 15.43 15.79 2.46
CA ASP A 634 15.60 17.11 3.05
C ASP A 634 16.96 17.70 2.67
N LEU A 635 17.08 19.04 2.78
CA LEU A 635 18.32 19.80 2.67
C LEU A 635 19.04 19.73 1.30
N ARG A 636 18.42 19.17 0.25
CA ARG A 636 19.02 19.05 -1.10
C ARG A 636 19.25 20.39 -1.80
N SER A 637 18.60 21.44 -1.33
CA SER A 637 18.70 22.81 -1.88
C SER A 637 19.68 23.71 -1.15
N VAL A 638 20.35 23.24 -0.10
CA VAL A 638 21.27 24.02 0.74
C VAL A 638 22.68 23.43 0.76
N ALA A 639 23.67 24.24 1.11
CA ALA A 639 25.03 23.77 1.28
C ALA A 639 25.12 22.88 2.54
N MET A 640 25.61 21.68 2.35
CA MET A 640 25.89 20.72 3.42
C MET A 640 27.39 20.54 3.53
N LEU A 641 27.90 20.41 4.76
CA LEU A 641 29.28 20.06 5.03
C LEU A 641 29.35 18.62 5.53
N SER A 642 30.29 17.87 5.04
CA SER A 642 30.61 16.53 5.54
C SER A 642 32.05 16.48 6.03
N ASN A 643 32.34 15.53 6.91
CA ASN A 643 33.70 15.22 7.31
C ASN A 643 34.50 14.76 6.09
N GLY A 644 35.58 15.49 5.79
CA GLY A 644 36.50 15.24 4.66
C GLY A 644 37.68 14.35 5.05
N GLY A 645 37.61 13.69 6.22
CA GLY A 645 38.70 12.92 6.80
C GLY A 645 39.54 13.70 7.79
N THR A 646 40.71 13.19 8.12
CA THR A 646 41.63 13.81 9.05
C THR A 646 42.85 14.33 8.33
N PHE A 647 43.34 15.46 8.77
CA PHE A 647 44.59 16.09 8.31
C PHE A 647 45.55 16.28 9.50
N TRP A 648 46.83 15.90 9.27
CA TRP A 648 47.85 16.08 10.30
C TRP A 648 48.28 17.54 10.37
N TYR A 649 48.05 18.20 11.47
CA TYR A 649 48.41 19.60 11.67
C TYR A 649 48.93 19.83 13.07
N ASN A 650 50.08 20.45 13.19
CA ASN A 650 50.73 20.84 14.45
C ASN A 650 50.79 19.73 15.51
N GLY A 651 51.17 18.53 15.10
CA GLY A 651 51.34 17.37 16.00
C GLY A 651 50.11 16.60 16.37
N SER A 652 48.94 16.88 15.73
CA SER A 652 47.69 16.13 15.96
C SER A 652 46.89 15.98 14.67
N TYR A 653 46.00 14.98 14.64
CA TYR A 653 45.02 14.86 13.60
C TYR A 653 43.85 15.80 13.88
N VAL A 654 43.49 16.62 12.90
CA VAL A 654 42.31 17.50 12.92
C VAL A 654 41.34 17.06 11.84
N TYR A 655 40.04 17.14 12.14
CA TYR A 655 39.01 16.86 11.15
C TYR A 655 38.94 17.98 10.11
N THR A 656 38.81 17.61 8.86
CA THR A 656 38.51 18.54 7.78
C THR A 656 37.03 18.45 7.42
N TYR A 657 36.46 19.54 6.97
CA TYR A 657 35.09 19.64 6.50
C TYR A 657 35.09 20.22 5.09
N GLY A 658 34.36 19.53 4.22
CA GLY A 658 34.15 19.92 2.83
C GLY A 658 32.69 20.00 2.47
N VAL A 659 32.37 20.69 1.38
CA VAL A 659 31.01 20.70 0.83
C VAL A 659 30.67 19.29 0.38
N SER A 660 29.48 18.77 0.76
CA SER A 660 29.05 17.40 0.45
C SER A 660 28.09 17.30 -0.74
N GLN A 661 27.66 18.44 -1.30
CA GLN A 661 26.78 18.51 -2.47
C GLN A 661 26.82 19.89 -3.14
N ASN A 662 26.55 19.93 -4.44
CA ASN A 662 26.34 21.19 -5.13
C ASN A 662 24.97 21.79 -4.78
N VAL A 663 24.90 23.11 -4.62
CA VAL A 663 23.68 23.85 -4.28
C VAL A 663 22.98 24.31 -5.55
N ASN A 664 21.65 24.13 -5.59
CA ASN A 664 20.80 24.70 -6.63
C ASN A 664 19.71 25.60 -5.99
N PRO A 665 19.92 26.94 -5.98
CA PRO A 665 18.95 27.89 -5.41
C PRO A 665 17.64 27.96 -6.24
N ASP A 666 17.70 27.54 -7.51
CA ASP A 666 16.56 27.52 -8.44
C ASP A 666 15.82 26.20 -8.48
N LEU A 667 16.18 25.27 -7.58
CA LEU A 667 15.49 23.99 -7.44
C LEU A 667 14.00 24.23 -7.17
N ARG A 668 13.14 23.64 -8.01
CA ARG A 668 11.70 23.83 -8.00
C ARG A 668 10.91 22.52 -8.09
N TRP A 669 9.62 22.65 -7.91
CA TRP A 669 8.66 21.54 -8.02
C TRP A 669 8.67 20.88 -9.39
N GLU A 670 8.68 19.55 -9.43
CA GLU A 670 8.20 18.82 -10.61
C GLU A 670 6.71 19.14 -10.77
N LYS A 671 6.26 19.40 -11.99
CA LYS A 671 4.86 19.70 -12.32
C LYS A 671 4.25 18.57 -13.12
N LYS A 672 3.18 18.04 -12.61
CA LYS A 672 2.38 17.03 -13.31
C LYS A 672 1.07 17.65 -13.78
N LEU A 673 0.88 17.70 -15.10
CA LEU A 673 -0.35 18.12 -15.77
C LEU A 673 -1.11 16.86 -16.16
N GLU A 674 -2.35 16.74 -15.73
CA GLU A 674 -3.16 15.55 -16.00
C GLU A 674 -4.50 15.94 -16.62
N TYR A 675 -4.87 15.27 -17.71
CA TYR A 675 -6.15 15.34 -18.40
C TYR A 675 -6.85 14.01 -18.22
N ASN A 676 -8.12 14.04 -17.84
CA ASN A 676 -8.94 12.85 -17.67
C ASN A 676 -10.28 13.01 -18.40
N LEU A 677 -10.70 11.98 -19.13
CA LEU A 677 -12.03 11.86 -19.71
C LEU A 677 -12.66 10.58 -19.18
N GLY A 678 -13.80 10.69 -18.51
CA GLY A 678 -14.48 9.58 -17.87
C GLY A 678 -15.93 9.42 -18.32
N LEU A 679 -16.41 8.19 -18.32
CA LEU A 679 -17.80 7.82 -18.51
C LEU A 679 -18.23 6.91 -17.36
N ASP A 680 -19.21 7.38 -16.57
CA ASP A 680 -19.92 6.52 -15.60
C ASP A 680 -21.23 6.06 -16.24
N TYR A 681 -21.54 4.77 -16.12
CA TYR A 681 -22.70 4.18 -16.73
C TYR A 681 -23.43 3.19 -15.83
N ALA A 682 -24.74 3.12 -15.97
CA ALA A 682 -25.58 2.08 -15.41
C ALA A 682 -26.73 1.77 -16.35
N PHE A 683 -27.01 0.49 -16.57
CA PHE A 683 -27.98 -0.03 -17.53
C PHE A 683 -28.86 -1.13 -16.90
N LEU A 684 -30.05 -1.37 -17.49
CA LEU A 684 -30.93 -2.47 -17.18
C LEU A 684 -31.29 -2.55 -15.68
N ASP A 685 -31.84 -1.47 -15.14
CA ASP A 685 -32.17 -1.32 -13.70
C ASP A 685 -30.94 -1.56 -12.81
N ASN A 686 -29.84 -0.89 -13.18
CA ASN A 686 -28.55 -0.98 -12.50
C ASN A 686 -27.93 -2.41 -12.44
N ARG A 687 -28.39 -3.32 -13.28
CA ARG A 687 -27.81 -4.66 -13.36
C ARG A 687 -26.41 -4.69 -13.96
N ILE A 688 -26.09 -3.73 -14.80
CA ILE A 688 -24.75 -3.53 -15.37
C ILE A 688 -24.36 -2.09 -15.10
N TYR A 689 -23.28 -1.87 -14.36
CA TYR A 689 -22.79 -0.52 -14.05
C TYR A 689 -21.26 -0.50 -13.99
N GLY A 690 -20.69 0.69 -14.11
CA GLY A 690 -19.26 0.82 -14.07
C GLY A 690 -18.73 2.17 -14.49
N SER A 691 -17.43 2.21 -14.78
CA SER A 691 -16.74 3.40 -15.28
C SER A 691 -15.68 3.05 -16.31
N LEU A 692 -15.48 3.96 -17.25
CA LEU A 692 -14.38 3.98 -18.21
C LEU A 692 -13.66 5.31 -18.06
N ASP A 693 -12.35 5.29 -17.81
CA ASP A 693 -11.50 6.47 -17.74
C ASP A 693 -10.38 6.40 -18.78
N LEU A 694 -10.17 7.50 -19.49
CA LEU A 694 -9.04 7.75 -20.39
C LEU A 694 -8.24 8.88 -19.83
N TYR A 695 -6.92 8.71 -19.68
CA TYR A 695 -6.08 9.77 -19.14
C TYR A 695 -4.79 9.98 -19.93
N TYR A 696 -4.35 11.23 -19.93
CA TYR A 696 -3.02 11.65 -20.37
C TYR A 696 -2.39 12.52 -19.31
N ARG A 697 -1.16 12.21 -18.96
CA ARG A 697 -0.40 12.87 -17.92
C ARG A 697 0.96 13.27 -18.45
N GLN A 698 1.38 14.50 -18.19
CA GLN A 698 2.70 15.00 -18.53
C GLN A 698 3.40 15.50 -17.27
N THR A 699 4.52 14.87 -16.91
CA THR A 699 5.41 15.35 -15.85
C THR A 699 6.52 16.17 -16.47
N ARG A 700 6.60 17.44 -16.10
CA ARG A 700 7.62 18.41 -16.56
C ARG A 700 8.53 18.78 -15.40
N ASP A 701 9.71 19.34 -15.75
CA ASP A 701 10.70 19.76 -14.75
C ASP A 701 11.12 18.58 -13.84
N LEU A 702 11.34 17.39 -14.42
CA LEU A 702 11.75 16.18 -13.69
C LEU A 702 13.00 16.47 -12.88
N LEU A 703 13.01 16.02 -11.65
CA LEU A 703 14.14 16.12 -10.72
C LEU A 703 15.10 14.96 -10.96
N TRP A 704 16.38 15.33 -11.15
CA TRP A 704 17.44 14.37 -11.44
C TRP A 704 18.79 14.88 -10.98
N ASP A 705 19.68 14.00 -10.53
CA ASP A 705 21.08 14.31 -10.25
C ASP A 705 21.87 14.30 -11.57
N TYR A 706 22.07 15.47 -12.17
CA TYR A 706 22.83 15.64 -13.41
C TYR A 706 24.32 15.63 -13.17
N GLU A 707 25.08 14.91 -13.98
CA GLU A 707 26.53 14.99 -14.00
C GLU A 707 26.96 16.38 -14.47
N VAL A 708 27.89 16.98 -13.73
CA VAL A 708 28.43 18.32 -14.01
C VAL A 708 29.96 18.29 -13.98
N PRO A 709 30.63 19.15 -14.76
CA PRO A 709 32.10 19.18 -14.79
C PRO A 709 32.70 19.66 -13.45
N THR A 710 33.72 18.97 -13.00
CA THR A 710 34.54 19.38 -11.84
C THR A 710 35.96 19.71 -12.31
N PRO A 711 36.43 20.99 -12.21
CA PRO A 711 35.73 22.23 -11.89
C PRO A 711 34.83 22.74 -13.03
N PRO A 712 33.86 23.66 -12.83
CA PRO A 712 33.77 24.59 -11.66
C PRO A 712 32.93 24.07 -10.50
N TYR A 713 32.19 22.95 -10.70
CA TYR A 713 31.42 22.37 -9.61
C TYR A 713 32.33 21.59 -8.65
N GLN A 714 32.01 21.61 -7.37
CA GLN A 714 32.81 20.92 -6.34
C GLN A 714 32.48 19.41 -6.29
N TYR A 715 31.26 19.05 -6.67
CA TYR A 715 30.75 17.66 -6.74
C TYR A 715 30.42 17.30 -8.18
N PRO A 716 30.53 16.01 -8.55
CA PRO A 716 30.29 15.59 -9.93
C PRO A 716 28.80 15.60 -10.32
N THR A 717 27.89 15.81 -9.38
CA THR A 717 26.44 15.85 -9.65
C THR A 717 25.79 17.11 -9.10
N LEU A 718 24.75 17.58 -9.79
CA LEU A 718 23.88 18.68 -9.38
C LEU A 718 22.42 18.24 -9.51
N LEU A 719 21.67 18.30 -8.42
CA LEU A 719 20.23 18.09 -8.49
C LEU A 719 19.57 19.28 -9.19
N ALA A 720 18.89 19.02 -10.30
CA ALA A 720 18.28 20.06 -11.11
C ALA A 720 16.97 19.60 -11.76
N ASN A 721 16.17 20.59 -12.20
CA ASN A 721 14.94 20.37 -12.92
C ASN A 721 15.19 20.41 -14.42
N ALA A 722 15.22 19.24 -15.07
CA ALA A 722 15.23 19.12 -16.52
C ALA A 722 14.55 17.79 -16.89
N GLY A 723 14.14 17.64 -18.11
CA GLY A 723 13.47 16.41 -18.54
C GLY A 723 11.94 16.45 -18.44
N GLN A 724 11.35 15.45 -19.08
CA GLN A 724 9.90 15.28 -19.19
C GLN A 724 9.56 13.81 -19.39
N MET A 725 8.43 13.39 -18.83
CA MET A 725 7.86 12.05 -19.01
C MET A 725 6.37 12.20 -19.28
N ASP A 726 5.88 11.45 -20.25
CA ASP A 726 4.46 11.37 -20.59
C ASP A 726 3.91 10.00 -20.18
N SER A 727 2.70 9.98 -19.63
CA SER A 727 1.99 8.74 -19.27
C SER A 727 0.56 8.80 -19.79
N TYR A 728 0.06 7.69 -20.28
CA TYR A 728 -1.31 7.58 -20.76
C TYR A 728 -1.89 6.20 -20.51
N GLY A 729 -3.20 6.12 -20.38
CA GLY A 729 -3.82 4.84 -20.09
C GLY A 729 -5.34 4.83 -20.22
N ILE A 730 -5.85 3.61 -20.11
CA ILE A 730 -7.27 3.27 -20.14
C ILE A 730 -7.58 2.43 -18.91
N GLU A 731 -8.64 2.81 -18.20
CA GLU A 731 -9.12 2.09 -17.02
C GLU A 731 -10.58 1.74 -17.22
N LEU A 732 -10.92 0.47 -17.07
CA LEU A 732 -12.28 -0.04 -17.20
C LEU A 732 -12.66 -0.84 -15.97
N ALA A 733 -13.78 -0.51 -15.37
CA ALA A 733 -14.43 -1.29 -14.32
C ALA A 733 -15.87 -1.58 -14.74
N ILE A 734 -16.25 -2.85 -14.73
CA ILE A 734 -17.60 -3.30 -15.04
C ILE A 734 -18.11 -4.09 -13.85
N SER A 735 -19.27 -3.76 -13.33
CA SER A 735 -19.97 -4.55 -12.34
C SER A 735 -21.29 -5.04 -12.92
N GLY A 736 -21.61 -6.30 -12.72
CA GLY A 736 -22.83 -6.88 -13.24
C GLY A 736 -23.48 -7.84 -12.24
N VAL A 737 -24.78 -7.67 -12.02
CA VAL A 737 -25.62 -8.66 -11.34
C VAL A 737 -26.00 -9.72 -12.34
N ALA A 738 -25.15 -10.76 -12.46
CA ALA A 738 -25.30 -11.82 -13.46
C ALA A 738 -26.55 -12.68 -13.21
N VAL A 739 -26.83 -12.97 -11.94
CA VAL A 739 -28.02 -13.73 -11.54
C VAL A 739 -28.67 -13.03 -10.34
N LYS A 740 -29.98 -12.79 -10.44
CA LYS A 740 -30.86 -12.38 -9.33
C LYS A 740 -32.15 -13.18 -9.47
N ARG A 741 -32.29 -14.27 -8.71
CA ARG A 741 -33.44 -15.14 -8.80
C ARG A 741 -33.75 -15.79 -7.44
N GLY A 742 -34.88 -15.42 -6.83
CA GLY A 742 -35.21 -15.82 -5.47
C GLY A 742 -34.10 -15.41 -4.52
N ASP A 743 -33.65 -16.30 -3.66
CA ASP A 743 -32.59 -16.06 -2.67
C ASP A 743 -31.16 -16.02 -3.27
N TRP A 744 -30.99 -16.19 -4.58
CA TRP A 744 -29.71 -16.22 -5.26
C TRP A 744 -29.36 -14.87 -5.85
N THR A 745 -28.18 -14.36 -5.48
CA THR A 745 -27.57 -13.20 -6.13
C THR A 745 -26.13 -13.53 -6.48
N TRP A 746 -25.77 -13.36 -7.76
CA TRP A 746 -24.38 -13.43 -8.21
C TRP A 746 -23.99 -12.11 -8.85
N THR A 747 -23.02 -11.44 -8.26
CA THR A 747 -22.40 -10.20 -8.76
C THR A 747 -21.00 -10.50 -9.25
N THR A 748 -20.65 -9.99 -10.42
CA THR A 748 -19.32 -10.16 -11.03
C THR A 748 -18.76 -8.80 -11.39
N THR A 749 -17.49 -8.55 -11.05
CA THR A 749 -16.83 -7.25 -11.23
C THR A 749 -15.42 -7.44 -11.80
N PRO A 750 -15.26 -7.53 -13.14
CA PRO A 750 -13.97 -7.43 -13.80
C PRO A 750 -13.47 -5.98 -13.82
N THR A 751 -12.17 -5.84 -13.62
CA THR A 751 -11.42 -4.59 -13.79
C THR A 751 -10.23 -4.82 -14.71
N ILE A 752 -9.92 -3.85 -15.58
CA ILE A 752 -8.76 -3.92 -16.46
C ILE A 752 -8.13 -2.54 -16.56
N SER A 753 -6.81 -2.49 -16.59
CA SER A 753 -6.04 -1.25 -16.68
C SER A 753 -4.88 -1.41 -17.65
N PHE A 754 -4.83 -0.55 -18.62
CA PHE A 754 -3.69 -0.34 -19.51
C PHE A 754 -3.00 0.96 -19.10
N ASN A 755 -1.70 0.93 -18.86
CA ASN A 755 -0.89 2.10 -18.53
C ASN A 755 0.44 2.04 -19.28
N ARG A 756 0.85 3.14 -19.88
CA ARG A 756 2.16 3.27 -20.49
C ARG A 756 2.78 4.62 -20.16
N ASN A 757 4.06 4.61 -19.86
CA ASN A 757 4.85 5.82 -19.68
C ASN A 757 6.01 5.85 -20.68
N VAL A 758 6.41 7.05 -21.09
CA VAL A 758 7.51 7.26 -22.04
C VAL A 758 8.32 8.46 -21.56
N ILE A 759 9.63 8.29 -21.51
CA ILE A 759 10.57 9.38 -21.26
C ILE A 759 10.67 10.19 -22.54
N THR A 760 10.13 11.40 -22.54
CA THR A 760 10.10 12.26 -23.74
C THR A 760 11.30 13.19 -23.82
N LYS A 761 11.91 13.52 -22.65
CA LYS A 761 13.10 14.37 -22.56
C LYS A 761 13.88 14.04 -21.30
N LEU A 762 15.19 13.84 -21.42
CA LEU A 762 16.13 13.67 -20.30
C LEU A 762 17.12 14.85 -20.19
N SER A 763 17.27 15.63 -21.24
CA SER A 763 18.26 16.70 -21.32
C SER A 763 17.63 18.08 -21.41
N ASP A 764 18.34 19.10 -20.96
CA ASP A 764 18.02 20.52 -21.23
C ASP A 764 19.31 21.27 -21.63
N PRO A 765 19.69 21.19 -22.94
CA PRO A 765 20.89 21.86 -23.43
C PRO A 765 20.93 23.35 -23.17
N SER A 766 19.78 24.01 -23.05
CA SER A 766 19.69 25.45 -22.73
C SER A 766 20.20 25.77 -21.34
N LYS A 767 20.21 24.76 -20.44
CA LYS A 767 20.72 24.84 -19.08
C LYS A 767 22.07 24.15 -18.90
N GLY A 768 22.68 23.65 -19.99
CA GLY A 768 23.97 22.94 -19.97
C GLY A 768 23.86 21.44 -19.64
N PHE A 769 22.63 20.88 -19.55
CA PHE A 769 22.41 19.46 -19.27
C PHE A 769 22.22 18.69 -20.58
N ASN A 770 23.25 17.98 -21.04
CA ASN A 770 23.25 17.18 -22.28
C ASN A 770 23.19 15.68 -21.98
N TYR A 771 22.18 15.26 -21.27
CA TYR A 771 22.00 13.86 -20.87
C TYR A 771 21.04 13.18 -21.82
N LYS A 772 21.46 12.13 -22.52
CA LYS A 772 20.60 11.41 -23.47
C LYS A 772 20.08 10.09 -22.93
N GLN A 773 20.83 9.47 -22.04
CA GLN A 773 20.51 8.17 -21.45
C GLN A 773 21.28 7.94 -20.16
N THR A 774 20.75 7.06 -19.30
CA THR A 774 21.47 6.50 -18.16
C THR A 774 21.11 5.04 -17.97
N THR A 775 22.05 4.25 -17.49
CA THR A 775 21.80 2.84 -17.17
C THR A 775 21.34 2.67 -15.73
N SER A 776 20.53 1.64 -15.50
CA SER A 776 19.92 1.29 -14.20
C SER A 776 19.80 -0.24 -14.09
N GLY A 777 19.15 -0.72 -13.02
CA GLY A 777 18.96 -2.15 -12.80
C GLY A 777 20.28 -2.86 -12.57
N GLY A 778 21.12 -2.32 -11.69
CA GLY A 778 22.41 -2.90 -11.33
C GLY A 778 22.24 -4.25 -10.66
N VAL A 779 22.86 -5.30 -11.19
CA VAL A 779 22.89 -6.64 -10.62
C VAL A 779 24.32 -7.10 -10.44
N GLY A 780 24.60 -7.83 -9.36
CA GLY A 780 25.88 -8.45 -9.07
C GLY A 780 25.66 -9.76 -8.34
N GLU A 781 26.15 -10.86 -8.89
CA GLU A 781 26.06 -12.19 -8.31
C GLU A 781 27.36 -12.95 -8.53
N ASN A 782 27.52 -14.10 -7.87
CA ASN A 782 28.72 -14.91 -8.03
C ASN A 782 29.02 -15.15 -9.53
N GLY A 783 30.13 -14.52 -10.00
CA GLY A 783 30.60 -14.54 -11.38
C GLY A 783 29.81 -13.67 -12.37
N ILE A 784 28.87 -12.82 -11.88
CA ILE A 784 28.31 -11.69 -12.63
C ILE A 784 28.91 -10.43 -12.03
N MET A 785 29.75 -9.72 -12.80
CA MET A 785 30.26 -8.41 -12.39
C MET A 785 29.10 -7.40 -12.38
N ASN A 786 29.19 -6.38 -11.53
CA ASN A 786 28.18 -5.32 -11.46
C ASN A 786 27.77 -4.86 -12.85
N THR A 787 26.59 -5.29 -13.27
CA THR A 787 26.06 -5.07 -14.63
C THR A 787 24.74 -4.33 -14.53
N ASN A 788 24.63 -3.18 -15.21
CA ASN A 788 23.36 -2.49 -15.36
C ASN A 788 22.54 -3.18 -16.46
N THR A 789 21.37 -3.64 -16.13
CA THR A 789 20.48 -4.44 -17.01
C THR A 789 19.38 -3.63 -17.67
N GLN A 790 19.19 -2.38 -17.25
CA GLN A 790 18.15 -1.48 -17.77
C GLN A 790 18.74 -0.15 -18.24
N ILE A 791 17.92 0.59 -18.98
CA ILE A 791 18.28 1.90 -19.52
C ILE A 791 17.08 2.85 -19.41
N LEU A 792 17.35 4.07 -18.98
CA LEU A 792 16.47 5.21 -19.13
C LEU A 792 16.97 6.04 -20.31
N ILE A 793 16.18 6.13 -21.38
CA ILE A 793 16.53 6.80 -22.63
C ILE A 793 15.29 7.46 -23.23
N GLU A 794 15.48 8.59 -23.91
CA GLU A 794 14.40 9.30 -24.61
C GLU A 794 13.71 8.39 -25.63
N GLY A 795 12.39 8.42 -25.68
CA GLY A 795 11.54 7.61 -26.55
C GLY A 795 11.23 6.21 -26.00
N GLN A 796 11.80 5.80 -24.87
CA GLN A 796 11.54 4.49 -24.26
C GLN A 796 10.72 4.61 -22.98
N SER A 797 10.09 3.49 -22.63
CA SER A 797 9.38 3.32 -21.36
C SER A 797 10.38 3.07 -20.22
N VAL A 798 10.03 3.48 -19.00
CA VAL A 798 10.73 3.04 -17.78
C VAL A 798 10.70 1.52 -17.68
N GLY A 799 11.78 0.90 -17.17
CA GLY A 799 11.91 -0.56 -17.08
C GLY A 799 12.31 -1.24 -18.38
N ALA A 800 12.86 -0.49 -19.35
CA ALA A 800 13.40 -1.07 -20.58
C ALA A 800 14.68 -1.85 -20.28
N PHE A 801 14.66 -3.15 -20.50
CA PHE A 801 15.86 -4.00 -20.39
C PHE A 801 16.82 -3.73 -21.52
N TYR A 802 18.12 -3.58 -21.18
CA TYR A 802 19.17 -3.19 -22.10
C TYR A 802 20.34 -4.17 -22.03
N GLY A 803 20.49 -4.96 -23.07
CA GLY A 803 21.48 -6.05 -23.14
C GLY A 803 21.75 -6.52 -24.57
N TYR A 804 22.37 -7.67 -24.69
CA TYR A 804 22.65 -8.28 -25.98
C TYR A 804 21.48 -9.13 -26.46
N LYS A 805 21.15 -9.06 -27.74
CA LYS A 805 20.08 -9.87 -28.32
C LYS A 805 20.58 -11.29 -28.55
N PHE A 806 20.07 -12.25 -27.80
CA PHE A 806 20.44 -13.66 -27.90
C PHE A 806 20.11 -14.23 -29.28
N LEU A 807 20.99 -15.04 -29.80
CA LEU A 807 20.81 -15.78 -31.06
C LEU A 807 20.85 -17.29 -30.85
N ALA A 808 21.95 -17.81 -30.28
CA ALA A 808 22.15 -19.23 -30.08
C ALA A 808 23.28 -19.52 -29.07
N ILE A 809 23.31 -20.76 -28.56
CA ILE A 809 24.46 -21.36 -27.90
C ILE A 809 24.91 -22.50 -28.78
N LYS A 810 26.21 -22.48 -29.25
CA LYS A 810 26.83 -23.54 -30.05
C LYS A 810 28.13 -23.92 -29.41
N ASP A 811 28.36 -25.21 -29.19
CA ASP A 811 29.58 -25.76 -28.58
C ASP A 811 29.98 -25.03 -27.28
N GLY A 812 28.97 -24.74 -26.42
CA GLY A 812 29.15 -24.01 -25.18
C GLY A 812 29.36 -22.49 -25.31
N ASN A 813 29.48 -21.95 -26.52
CA ASN A 813 29.72 -20.53 -26.78
C ASN A 813 28.42 -19.78 -27.13
N TRP A 814 28.33 -18.53 -26.65
CA TRP A 814 27.20 -17.66 -26.87
C TRP A 814 27.36 -16.80 -28.11
N TYR A 815 26.28 -16.67 -28.89
CA TYR A 815 26.20 -15.84 -30.09
C TYR A 815 25.08 -14.83 -29.94
N PHE A 816 25.33 -13.58 -30.34
CA PHE A 816 24.42 -12.44 -30.20
C PHE A 816 24.18 -11.79 -31.56
N LYS A 817 23.00 -11.24 -31.75
CA LYS A 817 22.62 -10.43 -32.89
C LYS A 817 22.90 -8.96 -32.61
N THR A 818 23.73 -8.30 -33.46
CA THR A 818 24.01 -6.87 -33.36
C THR A 818 22.79 -6.03 -33.83
N PRO A 819 22.66 -4.74 -33.42
CA PRO A 819 21.61 -3.84 -33.93
C PRO A 819 21.57 -3.72 -35.44
N ALA A 820 22.74 -3.84 -36.12
CA ALA A 820 22.86 -3.82 -37.58
C ALA A 820 22.57 -5.18 -38.27
N GLY A 821 22.17 -6.22 -37.49
CA GLY A 821 21.85 -7.55 -38.03
C GLY A 821 23.02 -8.51 -38.15
N GLY A 822 24.25 -8.11 -37.82
CA GLY A 822 25.42 -8.99 -37.75
C GLY A 822 25.37 -9.97 -36.59
N VAL A 823 26.27 -10.94 -36.56
CA VAL A 823 26.42 -11.94 -35.51
C VAL A 823 27.80 -11.82 -34.88
N VAL A 824 27.84 -11.80 -33.55
CA VAL A 824 29.06 -11.77 -32.74
C VAL A 824 28.99 -12.83 -31.66
N ASP A 825 30.13 -13.27 -31.16
CA ASP A 825 30.23 -14.15 -29.97
C ASP A 825 30.64 -13.35 -28.73
N THR A 826 30.78 -14.05 -27.60
CA THR A 826 31.15 -13.40 -26.31
C THR A 826 32.50 -12.67 -26.40
N SER A 827 33.46 -13.16 -27.17
CA SER A 827 34.82 -12.57 -27.28
C SER A 827 34.84 -11.29 -28.12
N THR A 828 33.89 -11.15 -29.04
CA THR A 828 33.76 -10.02 -29.98
C THR A 828 32.61 -9.08 -29.65
N ALA A 829 31.86 -9.34 -28.57
CA ALA A 829 30.75 -8.54 -28.11
C ALA A 829 31.24 -7.19 -27.54
N ALA A 830 30.93 -6.09 -28.24
CA ALA A 830 31.22 -4.73 -27.78
C ALA A 830 30.00 -4.10 -27.08
N GLU A 831 30.24 -3.20 -26.15
CA GLU A 831 29.17 -2.46 -25.43
C GLU A 831 28.18 -1.77 -26.40
N ALA A 832 28.68 -1.28 -27.53
CA ALA A 832 27.87 -0.65 -28.58
C ALA A 832 26.84 -1.59 -29.25
N TYR A 833 26.92 -2.90 -28.99
CA TYR A 833 25.93 -3.87 -29.51
C TYR A 833 24.77 -4.14 -28.58
N ARG A 834 24.81 -3.59 -27.40
CA ARG A 834 23.65 -3.63 -26.51
C ARG A 834 22.49 -2.84 -27.09
N GLN A 835 21.30 -3.31 -26.86
CA GLN A 835 20.03 -2.71 -27.35
C GLN A 835 18.89 -2.99 -26.37
N VAL A 836 17.76 -2.33 -26.56
CA VAL A 836 16.54 -2.64 -25.78
C VAL A 836 16.07 -4.04 -26.21
N ILE A 837 15.99 -4.95 -25.25
CA ILE A 837 15.69 -6.38 -25.47
C ILE A 837 14.39 -6.85 -24.81
N GLY A 838 13.77 -6.03 -23.97
CA GLY A 838 12.52 -6.32 -23.27
C GLY A 838 12.03 -5.14 -22.44
N ASN A 839 10.89 -5.29 -21.75
CA ASN A 839 10.32 -4.28 -20.88
C ASN A 839 9.62 -4.90 -19.67
N ALA A 840 9.89 -4.37 -18.48
CA ALA A 840 9.32 -4.82 -17.23
C ALA A 840 7.86 -4.39 -17.01
N GLN A 841 7.38 -3.38 -17.77
CA GLN A 841 6.02 -2.87 -17.58
C GLN A 841 5.00 -3.78 -18.28
N PRO A 842 3.91 -4.18 -17.56
CA PRO A 842 2.86 -4.98 -18.18
C PRO A 842 2.09 -4.19 -19.24
N LEU A 843 1.59 -4.90 -20.24
CA LEU A 843 0.64 -4.33 -21.21
C LEU A 843 -0.67 -3.96 -20.53
N PHE A 844 -1.18 -4.84 -19.67
CA PHE A 844 -2.35 -4.55 -18.83
C PHE A 844 -2.33 -5.35 -17.53
N THR A 845 -3.00 -4.81 -16.52
CA THR A 845 -3.30 -5.47 -15.26
C THR A 845 -4.80 -5.71 -15.16
N TYR A 846 -5.21 -6.77 -14.48
CA TYR A 846 -6.63 -7.11 -14.34
C TYR A 846 -6.96 -7.71 -12.99
N GLY A 847 -8.21 -7.53 -12.57
CA GLY A 847 -8.82 -8.16 -11.43
C GLY A 847 -10.22 -8.66 -11.79
N TRP A 848 -10.69 -9.73 -11.17
CA TRP A 848 -12.02 -10.27 -11.40
C TRP A 848 -12.61 -10.79 -10.11
N ASN A 849 -13.51 -10.01 -9.53
CA ASN A 849 -14.23 -10.35 -8.32
C ASN A 849 -15.58 -10.97 -8.63
N ASN A 850 -15.92 -12.06 -7.94
CA ASN A 850 -17.22 -12.72 -8.00
C ASN A 850 -17.76 -12.90 -6.58
N THR A 851 -18.96 -12.39 -6.33
CA THR A 851 -19.65 -12.55 -5.05
C THR A 851 -20.98 -13.27 -5.28
N ILE A 852 -21.21 -14.32 -4.53
CA ILE A 852 -22.42 -15.13 -4.59
C ILE A 852 -23.06 -15.10 -3.21
N ARG A 853 -24.35 -14.78 -3.15
CA ARG A 853 -25.16 -14.86 -1.93
C ARG A 853 -26.34 -15.80 -2.15
N TRP A 854 -26.58 -16.65 -1.19
CA TRP A 854 -27.74 -17.55 -1.16
C TRP A 854 -28.24 -17.72 0.26
N LYS A 855 -29.38 -17.09 0.59
CA LYS A 855 -29.86 -16.99 1.96
C LYS A 855 -28.77 -16.48 2.89
N ASN A 856 -28.41 -17.26 3.89
CA ASN A 856 -27.39 -16.96 4.89
C ASN A 856 -25.98 -17.35 4.46
N VAL A 857 -25.80 -17.92 3.26
CA VAL A 857 -24.48 -18.29 2.71
C VAL A 857 -23.97 -17.15 1.83
N ASP A 858 -22.72 -16.74 2.04
CA ASP A 858 -21.96 -15.87 1.14
C ASP A 858 -20.71 -16.59 0.64
N ALA A 859 -20.38 -16.38 -0.62
CA ALA A 859 -19.13 -16.85 -1.20
C ALA A 859 -18.51 -15.79 -2.08
N SER A 860 -17.17 -15.70 -2.08
CA SER A 860 -16.42 -14.84 -2.97
C SER A 860 -15.26 -15.57 -3.61
N LEU A 861 -15.00 -15.28 -4.90
CA LEU A 861 -13.83 -15.76 -5.64
C LEU A 861 -13.17 -14.54 -6.29
N PHE A 862 -11.89 -14.39 -6.07
CA PHE A 862 -11.15 -13.28 -6.61
C PHE A 862 -9.91 -13.74 -7.38
N PHE A 863 -9.86 -13.35 -8.66
CA PHE A 863 -8.73 -13.56 -9.55
C PHE A 863 -8.06 -12.24 -9.84
N ARG A 864 -6.73 -12.26 -9.99
CA ARG A 864 -5.95 -11.11 -10.46
C ARG A 864 -4.75 -11.55 -11.26
N GLY A 865 -4.21 -10.63 -12.03
CA GLY A 865 -3.01 -10.92 -12.79
C GLY A 865 -2.49 -9.73 -13.60
N VAL A 866 -1.39 -9.99 -14.29
CA VAL A 866 -0.77 -9.09 -15.25
C VAL A 866 -0.51 -9.83 -16.56
N TYR A 867 -0.36 -9.09 -17.64
CA TYR A 867 -0.06 -9.65 -18.94
C TYR A 867 0.95 -8.81 -19.71
N GLY A 868 1.95 -9.47 -20.28
CA GLY A 868 2.85 -8.89 -21.29
C GLY A 868 4.00 -8.07 -20.71
N ASN A 869 4.51 -8.44 -19.53
CA ASN A 869 5.75 -7.93 -18.95
C ASN A 869 6.87 -8.96 -19.03
N ASP A 870 8.11 -8.49 -19.16
CA ASP A 870 9.30 -9.31 -19.05
C ASP A 870 9.87 -9.24 -17.63
N VAL A 871 10.35 -10.37 -17.12
CA VAL A 871 11.04 -10.50 -15.83
C VAL A 871 12.45 -11.03 -16.06
N LEU A 872 13.44 -10.35 -15.49
CA LEU A 872 14.80 -10.87 -15.44
C LEU A 872 14.89 -11.91 -14.32
N ASN A 873 15.06 -13.17 -14.69
CA ASN A 873 15.36 -14.26 -13.78
C ASN A 873 16.86 -14.31 -13.47
N LEU A 874 17.27 -13.59 -12.41
CA LEU A 874 18.68 -13.50 -12.03
C LEU A 874 19.22 -14.83 -11.48
N THR A 875 18.36 -15.63 -10.81
CA THR A 875 18.71 -16.97 -10.35
C THR A 875 19.14 -17.86 -11.50
N ARG A 876 18.36 -17.86 -12.57
CA ARG A 876 18.68 -18.60 -13.78
C ARG A 876 19.95 -18.09 -14.46
N TRP A 877 20.21 -16.80 -14.46
CA TRP A 877 21.44 -16.23 -15.02
C TRP A 877 22.66 -16.57 -14.16
N ALA A 878 22.57 -16.44 -12.86
CA ALA A 878 23.69 -16.66 -11.93
C ALA A 878 24.01 -18.14 -11.73
N TYR A 879 23.01 -19.00 -11.60
CA TYR A 879 23.10 -20.40 -11.21
C TYR A 879 22.66 -21.38 -12.31
N GLY A 880 22.57 -20.93 -13.53
CA GLY A 880 22.30 -21.81 -14.68
C GLY A 880 23.41 -22.86 -14.89
N PRO A 881 23.09 -23.97 -15.56
CA PRO A 881 23.94 -25.16 -15.64
C PRO A 881 25.24 -24.89 -16.40
N ARG A 882 26.37 -25.23 -15.78
CA ARG A 882 27.72 -25.22 -16.32
C ARG A 882 28.29 -26.63 -16.31
N GLU A 883 29.39 -26.85 -17.04
CA GLU A 883 30.06 -28.16 -17.13
C GLU A 883 30.51 -28.72 -15.78
N SER A 884 30.83 -27.85 -14.81
CA SER A 884 31.11 -28.21 -13.42
C SER A 884 30.22 -27.42 -12.45
N ALA A 885 29.57 -28.09 -11.55
CA ALA A 885 28.71 -27.51 -10.51
C ALA A 885 29.36 -27.70 -9.14
N ALA A 886 29.94 -26.61 -8.61
CA ALA A 886 30.43 -26.55 -7.23
C ALA A 886 29.34 -26.14 -6.24
N ASP A 887 28.44 -25.25 -6.69
CA ASP A 887 27.26 -24.77 -6.00
C ASP A 887 26.01 -25.45 -6.55
N ASN A 888 24.86 -25.25 -5.91
CA ASN A 888 23.57 -25.71 -6.43
C ASN A 888 23.27 -25.08 -7.80
N VAL A 889 22.42 -25.72 -8.60
CA VAL A 889 22.15 -25.31 -9.97
C VAL A 889 20.66 -25.10 -10.24
N PHE A 890 20.34 -24.23 -11.21
CA PHE A 890 18.98 -24.02 -11.68
C PHE A 890 18.54 -25.22 -12.56
N MET A 891 17.83 -26.15 -11.93
CA MET A 891 17.52 -27.47 -12.49
C MET A 891 16.54 -27.43 -13.67
N LYS A 892 15.62 -26.41 -13.67
CA LYS A 892 14.64 -26.29 -14.76
C LYS A 892 15.28 -26.11 -16.15
N ASP A 893 16.48 -25.52 -16.24
CA ASP A 893 17.19 -25.41 -17.51
C ASP A 893 17.79 -26.77 -17.98
N ILE A 894 18.17 -27.63 -17.06
CA ILE A 894 18.65 -28.99 -17.39
C ILE A 894 17.51 -29.85 -17.89
N THR A 895 16.40 -29.91 -17.11
CA THR A 895 15.28 -30.81 -17.39
C THR A 895 14.45 -30.39 -18.60
N LYS A 896 14.18 -29.09 -18.76
CA LYS A 896 13.34 -28.56 -19.84
C LYS A 896 14.12 -28.22 -21.12
N LYS A 897 15.30 -27.62 -21.00
CA LYS A 897 16.04 -27.05 -22.12
C LYS A 897 17.29 -27.85 -22.49
N LYS A 898 17.81 -28.66 -21.55
CA LYS A 898 19.05 -29.45 -21.71
C LYS A 898 20.24 -28.61 -22.20
N THR A 899 20.27 -27.33 -21.80
CA THR A 899 21.28 -26.38 -22.25
C THR A 899 22.36 -26.28 -21.18
N VAL A 900 23.60 -26.48 -21.56
CA VAL A 900 24.81 -26.34 -20.74
C VAL A 900 25.77 -25.43 -21.47
N TYR A 901 26.44 -24.55 -20.72
CA TYR A 901 27.41 -23.61 -21.30
C TYR A 901 28.71 -23.57 -20.49
N SER A 902 29.83 -23.36 -21.17
CA SER A 902 31.16 -23.34 -20.56
C SER A 902 31.46 -22.02 -19.84
N ASN A 903 30.85 -20.91 -20.26
CA ASN A 903 31.09 -19.57 -19.75
C ASN A 903 29.82 -18.89 -19.32
N LYS A 904 29.90 -17.98 -18.30
CA LYS A 904 28.82 -17.07 -17.99
C LYS A 904 28.54 -16.15 -19.18
N ALA A 905 27.27 -16.08 -19.59
CA ALA A 905 26.83 -15.16 -20.59
C ALA A 905 26.89 -13.71 -20.12
N LEU A 906 27.08 -12.81 -21.07
CA LEU A 906 26.67 -11.41 -20.91
C LEU A 906 25.16 -11.33 -20.74
N PHE A 907 24.66 -10.23 -20.22
CA PHE A 907 23.22 -10.04 -20.05
C PHE A 907 22.49 -10.03 -21.40
N THR A 908 21.52 -10.92 -21.55
CA THR A 908 20.75 -11.13 -22.79
C THR A 908 19.26 -11.37 -22.48
N ASP A 909 18.42 -11.27 -23.52
CA ASP A 909 17.02 -11.66 -23.48
C ASP A 909 16.77 -13.19 -23.31
N TYR A 910 17.81 -14.02 -23.30
CA TYR A 910 17.71 -15.43 -22.90
C TYR A 910 17.26 -15.60 -21.43
N TYR A 911 17.62 -14.64 -20.58
CA TYR A 911 17.28 -14.62 -19.14
C TYR A 911 16.04 -13.79 -18.83
N LEU A 912 15.45 -13.12 -19.85
CA LEU A 912 14.15 -12.48 -19.73
C LEU A 912 13.05 -13.53 -19.97
N GLU A 913 12.11 -13.60 -19.05
CA GLU A 913 11.00 -14.54 -19.11
C GLU A 913 9.67 -13.79 -19.13
N ASP A 914 8.64 -14.43 -19.73
CA ASP A 914 7.27 -13.92 -19.71
C ASP A 914 6.75 -13.90 -18.24
N GLY A 915 6.62 -12.72 -17.69
CA GLY A 915 6.12 -12.46 -16.33
C GLY A 915 4.60 -12.48 -16.23
N SER A 916 3.88 -12.83 -17.29
CA SER A 916 2.42 -12.89 -17.26
C SER A 916 1.92 -13.97 -16.30
N TYR A 917 0.89 -13.66 -15.52
CA TYR A 917 0.26 -14.63 -14.63
C TYR A 917 -1.22 -14.35 -14.38
N ILE A 918 -1.92 -15.38 -13.94
CA ILE A 918 -3.23 -15.30 -13.26
C ILE A 918 -3.13 -16.02 -11.92
N LYS A 919 -3.54 -15.35 -10.84
CA LYS A 919 -3.63 -15.92 -9.48
C LYS A 919 -5.08 -16.03 -9.05
N LEU A 920 -5.44 -17.19 -8.48
CA LEU A 920 -6.59 -17.32 -7.60
C LEU A 920 -6.19 -16.81 -6.23
N ASP A 921 -6.36 -15.49 -6.05
CA ASP A 921 -5.85 -14.77 -4.90
C ASP A 921 -6.64 -15.04 -3.63
N ASN A 922 -7.98 -15.15 -3.75
CA ASN A 922 -8.85 -15.33 -2.61
C ASN A 922 -10.09 -16.15 -2.95
N VAL A 923 -10.45 -17.09 -2.08
CA VAL A 923 -11.71 -17.84 -2.07
C VAL A 923 -12.25 -17.82 -0.66
N THR A 924 -13.45 -17.27 -0.45
CA THR A 924 -14.11 -17.25 0.86
C THR A 924 -15.49 -17.85 0.77
N VAL A 925 -15.86 -18.61 1.78
CA VAL A 925 -17.23 -19.11 1.99
C VAL A 925 -17.61 -18.83 3.42
N GLY A 926 -18.74 -18.17 3.62
CA GLY A 926 -19.27 -17.79 4.93
C GLY A 926 -20.72 -18.24 5.13
N TYR A 927 -21.09 -18.38 6.38
CA TYR A 927 -22.48 -18.62 6.82
C TYR A 927 -22.81 -17.72 8.00
N THR A 928 -23.93 -16.98 7.91
CA THR A 928 -24.39 -16.07 8.96
C THR A 928 -25.57 -16.66 9.68
N PHE A 929 -25.47 -16.83 11.00
CA PHE A 929 -26.56 -17.20 11.91
C PHE A 929 -27.17 -15.92 12.45
N ASN A 930 -28.45 -15.69 12.23
CA ASN A 930 -29.23 -14.62 12.82
C ASN A 930 -30.02 -15.17 14.01
N PHE A 931 -29.91 -14.56 15.16
CA PHE A 931 -30.54 -15.01 16.38
C PHE A 931 -31.80 -14.20 16.71
N LYS A 932 -32.70 -14.78 17.50
CA LYS A 932 -33.96 -14.10 17.91
C LYS A 932 -33.66 -12.89 18.81
N GLU A 933 -34.60 -11.97 18.84
CA GLU A 933 -34.53 -10.68 19.56
C GLU A 933 -34.15 -10.78 21.05
N ASN A 934 -34.53 -11.87 21.74
CA ASN A 934 -34.21 -12.12 23.16
C ASN A 934 -32.83 -12.80 23.38
N SER A 935 -32.04 -13.01 22.33
CA SER A 935 -30.69 -13.58 22.44
C SER A 935 -29.68 -12.49 22.81
N LEU A 936 -28.67 -12.85 23.59
CA LEU A 936 -27.48 -11.98 23.85
C LEU A 936 -26.68 -11.70 22.57
N VAL A 937 -26.68 -12.66 21.64
CA VAL A 937 -26.01 -12.56 20.34
C VAL A 937 -27.04 -12.13 19.30
N ASP A 938 -26.73 -11.12 18.52
CA ASP A 938 -27.51 -10.65 17.40
C ASP A 938 -27.24 -11.50 16.16
N ASN A 939 -25.98 -11.54 15.74
CA ASN A 939 -25.56 -12.38 14.63
C ASN A 939 -24.17 -13.00 14.88
N LEU A 940 -23.95 -14.16 14.25
CA LEU A 940 -22.67 -14.88 14.22
C LEU A 940 -22.39 -15.28 12.79
N ARG A 941 -21.32 -14.77 12.18
CA ARG A 941 -20.82 -15.24 10.88
C ARG A 941 -19.56 -16.06 11.10
N ILE A 942 -19.57 -17.28 10.53
CA ILE A 942 -18.40 -18.17 10.45
C ILE A 942 -17.97 -18.24 8.99
N TYR A 943 -16.66 -18.18 8.74
CA TYR A 943 -16.15 -18.23 7.37
C TYR A 943 -14.83 -19.00 7.26
N LEU A 944 -14.61 -19.57 6.07
CA LEU A 944 -13.35 -20.18 5.65
C LEU A 944 -12.81 -19.41 4.45
N THR A 945 -11.52 -19.07 4.48
CA THR A 945 -10.84 -18.37 3.38
C THR A 945 -9.58 -19.11 2.99
N GLY A 946 -9.40 -19.33 1.69
CA GLY A 946 -8.13 -19.73 1.08
C GLY A 946 -7.51 -18.54 0.36
N GLN A 947 -6.22 -18.31 0.52
CA GLN A 947 -5.49 -17.20 -0.10
C GLN A 947 -4.24 -17.70 -0.82
N ASN A 948 -3.95 -17.12 -2.01
CA ASN A 948 -2.80 -17.46 -2.86
C ASN A 948 -2.73 -18.95 -3.19
N LEU A 949 -3.89 -19.54 -3.52
CA LEU A 949 -4.05 -21.00 -3.69
C LEU A 949 -3.46 -21.51 -5.01
N LEU A 950 -3.51 -20.72 -6.07
CA LEU A 950 -3.11 -21.14 -7.41
C LEU A 950 -2.50 -19.96 -8.17
N THR A 951 -1.35 -20.21 -8.77
CA THR A 951 -0.69 -19.29 -9.72
C THR A 951 -0.47 -20.02 -11.04
N ILE A 952 -1.01 -19.48 -12.14
CA ILE A 952 -0.80 -19.99 -13.49
C ILE A 952 0.13 -19.01 -14.20
N THR A 953 1.32 -19.46 -14.57
CA THR A 953 2.37 -18.65 -15.20
C THR A 953 3.31 -19.51 -16.06
N LYS A 954 4.06 -18.84 -16.95
CA LYS A 954 5.19 -19.42 -17.66
C LYS A 954 6.54 -19.09 -17.03
N TYR A 955 6.54 -18.20 -16.04
CA TYR A 955 7.74 -17.83 -15.32
C TYR A 955 8.33 -19.03 -14.59
N SER A 956 9.65 -19.16 -14.62
CA SER A 956 10.33 -20.35 -14.09
C SER A 956 10.92 -20.15 -12.69
N GLY A 957 10.94 -18.92 -12.16
CA GLY A 957 11.32 -18.61 -10.77
C GLY A 957 10.20 -18.88 -9.79
N GLN A 958 10.39 -18.47 -8.55
CA GLN A 958 9.48 -18.78 -7.42
C GLN A 958 8.08 -18.16 -7.59
N ASP A 959 8.02 -16.86 -7.91
CA ASP A 959 6.76 -16.12 -8.08
C ASP A 959 6.92 -15.08 -9.22
N PRO A 960 5.99 -15.04 -10.19
CA PRO A 960 6.01 -14.04 -11.26
C PRO A 960 5.67 -12.62 -10.78
N GLU A 961 5.17 -12.45 -9.56
CA GLU A 961 4.82 -11.15 -8.97
C GLU A 961 6.06 -10.40 -8.50
N VAL A 962 6.94 -10.08 -9.45
CA VAL A 962 8.16 -9.31 -9.22
C VAL A 962 7.84 -7.82 -9.22
N ASN A 963 8.63 -7.03 -8.45
CA ASN A 963 8.43 -5.59 -8.35
C ASN A 963 8.54 -4.87 -9.70
N THR A 964 7.43 -4.32 -10.20
CA THR A 964 7.38 -3.50 -11.42
C THR A 964 7.15 -2.01 -11.13
N THR A 965 7.14 -1.60 -9.87
CA THR A 965 6.85 -0.21 -9.44
C THR A 965 8.10 0.63 -9.20
N SER A 966 9.28 0.06 -9.28
CA SER A 966 10.54 0.78 -9.19
C SER A 966 10.93 1.41 -10.53
N VAL A 967 11.38 2.65 -10.51
CA VAL A 967 11.91 3.34 -11.71
C VAL A 967 13.26 2.78 -12.15
N TRP A 968 14.03 2.23 -11.18
CA TRP A 968 15.45 1.96 -11.34
C TRP A 968 15.78 0.48 -11.57
N ASP A 969 14.87 -0.43 -11.21
CA ASP A 969 15.10 -1.87 -11.19
C ASP A 969 13.79 -2.69 -11.33
N ALA A 970 12.79 -2.14 -12.06
CA ALA A 970 11.53 -2.84 -12.30
C ALA A 970 11.74 -4.20 -12.98
N GLY A 971 11.01 -5.23 -12.53
CA GLY A 971 10.98 -6.54 -13.16
C GLY A 971 12.27 -7.35 -13.01
N ILE A 972 13.12 -7.04 -12.03
CA ILE A 972 14.30 -7.83 -11.69
C ILE A 972 13.98 -8.71 -10.48
N ASP A 973 14.09 -10.03 -10.65
CA ASP A 973 14.05 -11.01 -9.57
C ASP A 973 15.45 -11.18 -8.98
N TYR A 974 15.72 -10.51 -7.85
CA TYR A 974 17.04 -10.37 -7.20
C TYR A 974 17.52 -11.58 -6.40
N CYS A 975 16.92 -12.75 -6.57
CA CYS A 975 17.25 -13.90 -5.73
C CYS A 975 16.91 -13.67 -4.24
N ASP A 976 15.89 -12.88 -3.96
CA ASP A 976 15.32 -12.78 -2.62
C ASP A 976 14.29 -13.90 -2.45
N PHE A 977 14.69 -14.95 -1.74
CA PHE A 977 13.95 -16.20 -1.69
C PHE A 977 13.12 -16.39 -0.43
N TYR A 978 12.68 -15.32 0.24
CA TYR A 978 11.70 -15.54 1.31
C TYR A 978 10.50 -16.31 0.73
N PRO A 979 10.18 -17.53 1.25
CA PRO A 979 9.21 -18.39 0.61
C PRO A 979 7.83 -17.75 0.50
N THR A 980 7.21 -17.84 -0.68
CA THR A 980 5.79 -17.50 -0.84
C THR A 980 4.93 -18.52 -0.10
N VAL A 981 3.76 -18.08 0.39
CA VAL A 981 2.85 -18.93 1.17
C VAL A 981 1.44 -18.93 0.60
N ALA A 982 0.79 -20.09 0.70
CA ALA A 982 -0.65 -20.25 0.61
C ALA A 982 -1.23 -20.28 2.03
N ASN A 983 -2.37 -19.63 2.24
CA ASN A 983 -3.01 -19.53 3.55
C ASN A 983 -4.39 -20.18 3.54
N VAL A 984 -4.73 -20.87 4.62
CA VAL A 984 -6.10 -21.33 4.93
C VAL A 984 -6.50 -20.73 6.26
N GLN A 985 -7.56 -19.94 6.25
CA GLN A 985 -8.02 -19.17 7.40
C GLN A 985 -9.43 -19.57 7.79
N PHE A 986 -9.64 -19.81 9.06
CA PHE A 986 -10.95 -19.94 9.70
C PHE A 986 -11.21 -18.70 10.54
N GLY A 987 -12.36 -18.06 10.35
CA GLY A 987 -12.70 -16.85 11.09
C GLY A 987 -14.15 -16.80 11.54
N LEU A 988 -14.39 -15.93 12.51
CA LEU A 988 -15.72 -15.69 13.04
C LEU A 988 -15.92 -14.21 13.42
N ASN A 989 -17.13 -13.71 13.16
CA ASN A 989 -17.56 -12.38 13.56
C ASN A 989 -18.83 -12.52 14.41
N ILE A 990 -18.87 -11.84 15.55
CA ILE A 990 -20.00 -11.89 16.49
C ILE A 990 -20.41 -10.46 16.80
N SER A 991 -21.71 -10.17 16.71
CA SER A 991 -22.32 -8.94 17.25
C SER A 991 -23.18 -9.31 18.46
N PHE A 992 -22.89 -8.69 19.58
CA PHE A 992 -23.70 -8.81 20.80
C PHE A 992 -24.64 -7.61 20.91
N LYS A 993 -25.84 -7.84 21.45
CA LYS A 993 -26.84 -6.78 21.72
C LYS A 993 -26.47 -5.96 22.90
#